data_452b3619cf2e8e685077d783f0b776bf
#
_entry.id   452b3619cf2e8e685077d783f0b776bf
#
_cell.length_a   1.000
_cell.length_b   1.000
_cell.length_c   1.000
_cell.angle_alpha   90.00
_cell.angle_beta   90.00
_cell.angle_gamma   90.00
#
_symmetry.space_group_name_H-M   'P 1'
#
loop_
_entity.id
_entity.type
_entity.pdbx_description
1 polymer ?
#
loop_
_entity_poly.entity_id
_entity_poly.type
_entity_poly.pdbx_seq_one_letter_code
_entity_poly.pdbx_strand_id
1 'polypeptide(L)'
;MSEVEHHGGISRRTLVKSTAIGSLALAAGGIALPFGLKSAAAAVQTAIQPAEDKVVWGACSVNCGSRCALRLHVRDDEVYWVETDNTGEDIYGNHQVRACLRGRSIRRRINHPDRLNYPMKRVGKRGEGKFERITWEEALDTIAVSLKSVVEKYGNEAVYINYSSGIVGGNITRSSPYASLVARLMNCYGGFLSHYGTYSTAQIACAMPYTYGSNDGNSTSDIENTKLVVMFGNNPAETRMSGGGITYYLEQARERSNARMIVIDPRYTDTAAGREDEWIPIRPGTDAALVAGIAWVLINENLVDQPFLDKYCVGYDEKTLPEGAPANGHYKAYILGQGDDKTAKTPEWASRITGIPADRIIKLAREIGSAKPAYICQGWGPQRQANGEQTSRAIAMLPILTGNVGINGGNSGARESTYTITIERMPLPENPVKTQISCFSWTDAIVRGPEMTALRDGVRGKDKLDVPIKFIWNYAGNTIINQHSDINKTHDILQDESKCETIVVIDNFMTSSAKYADIVLPDLMTVEQEDIIPNDYAGNMGYLIFLQPVTAPKFERKPIYWIMSEVAKRLGPDIHQKFTEGRTQEQWLRYLYAKMVAKDPLLPSYDALKKMGIYKRKDPNGHFVAYKKFRDDPDANPLKTPSGKIEIYSSKLADIAATWELQKDETITPLPVYTSTFEGWDAPERSKFPLQLFGFHFKARTHSSYGNVDVLQAACRQEVWLNPVDAEQRGIKNGDMVRVFNDRGEVRIAAKVTPRIMPGVSAMGQGAWHDANMNGDRVDHGSCINTLTTHRPSPLAKGNPQHTNLVQIEKA
;
A
#
# COMPACT_ATOMS: atom_id res chain seq x y z
N MET A 1 -7.76 35.03 -54.24
CA MET A 1 -8.73 35.82 -53.49
C MET A 1 -9.96 34.98 -53.35
N SER A 2 -10.13 34.34 -52.19
CA SER A 2 -11.39 33.80 -51.67
C SER A 2 -11.20 33.71 -50.16
N GLU A 3 -12.04 34.50 -49.45
CA GLU A 3 -12.14 34.58 -48.03
C GLU A 3 -12.65 33.24 -47.47
N VAL A 4 -11.96 32.73 -46.45
CA VAL A 4 -12.40 31.58 -45.66
C VAL A 4 -13.04 32.15 -44.40
N GLU A 5 -14.35 32.10 -44.28
CA GLU A 5 -15.08 32.41 -43.06
C GLU A 5 -14.73 31.43 -41.94
N HIS A 6 -14.20 31.97 -40.84
CA HIS A 6 -14.03 31.24 -39.58
C HIS A 6 -15.41 31.09 -38.91
N HIS A 7 -16.01 29.92 -38.99
CA HIS A 7 -17.12 29.54 -38.09
C HIS A 7 -16.58 29.37 -36.65
N GLY A 8 -16.82 30.36 -35.81
CA GLY A 8 -16.54 30.31 -34.38
C GLY A 8 -17.37 29.24 -33.71
N GLY A 9 -16.71 28.13 -33.27
CA GLY A 9 -17.38 27.08 -32.50
C GLY A 9 -17.86 27.60 -31.15
N ILE A 10 -19.14 27.39 -30.84
CA ILE A 10 -19.73 27.74 -29.53
C ILE A 10 -19.09 26.87 -28.44
N SER A 11 -18.52 27.52 -27.40
CA SER A 11 -17.92 26.81 -26.29
C SER A 11 -18.97 26.01 -25.50
N ARG A 12 -18.59 24.85 -24.95
CA ARG A 12 -19.49 24.04 -24.10
C ARG A 12 -20.11 24.84 -22.95
N ARG A 13 -19.41 25.88 -22.47
CA ARG A 13 -19.89 26.78 -21.42
C ARG A 13 -20.99 27.72 -21.91
N THR A 14 -20.94 28.12 -23.14
CA THR A 14 -21.94 28.96 -23.80
C THR A 14 -23.20 28.12 -24.13
N LEU A 15 -23.02 26.89 -24.55
CA LEU A 15 -24.11 25.95 -24.82
C LEU A 15 -24.90 25.62 -23.52
N VAL A 16 -24.23 25.38 -22.41
CA VAL A 16 -24.86 25.11 -21.11
C VAL A 16 -25.62 26.37 -20.59
N LYS A 17 -25.04 27.56 -20.76
CA LYS A 17 -25.72 28.81 -20.37
C LYS A 17 -26.94 29.11 -21.25
N SER A 18 -26.86 28.87 -22.55
CA SER A 18 -27.99 29.09 -23.45
C SER A 18 -29.11 28.08 -23.22
N THR A 19 -28.78 26.82 -22.86
CA THR A 19 -29.78 25.80 -22.51
C THR A 19 -30.47 26.12 -21.17
N ALA A 20 -29.72 26.62 -20.16
CA ALA A 20 -30.29 27.06 -18.89
C ALA A 20 -31.18 28.32 -19.03
N ILE A 21 -30.77 29.30 -19.84
CA ILE A 21 -31.55 30.49 -20.11
C ILE A 21 -32.78 30.17 -20.95
N GLY A 22 -32.66 29.26 -21.91
CA GLY A 22 -33.81 28.78 -22.71
C GLY A 22 -34.86 28.06 -21.88
N SER A 23 -34.47 27.28 -20.89
CA SER A 23 -35.38 26.57 -19.97
C SER A 23 -36.09 27.54 -19.01
N LEU A 24 -35.40 28.58 -18.55
CA LEU A 24 -35.97 29.63 -17.70
C LEU A 24 -36.94 30.54 -18.48
N ALA A 25 -36.63 30.88 -19.74
CA ALA A 25 -37.50 31.67 -20.60
C ALA A 25 -38.78 30.90 -20.98
N LEU A 26 -38.73 29.59 -21.19
CA LEU A 26 -39.88 28.72 -21.44
C LEU A 26 -40.78 28.56 -20.20
N ALA A 27 -40.25 28.63 -19.00
CA ALA A 27 -41.03 28.60 -17.77
C ALA A 27 -41.77 29.91 -17.48
N ALA A 28 -41.26 31.07 -17.94
CA ALA A 28 -41.83 32.40 -17.69
C ALA A 28 -42.81 32.89 -18.79
N GLY A 29 -42.82 32.29 -19.96
CA GLY A 29 -43.46 32.84 -21.17
C GLY A 29 -44.82 32.29 -21.59
N GLY A 30 -45.46 31.38 -20.83
CA GLY A 30 -46.85 30.93 -21.12
C GLY A 30 -47.08 30.29 -22.48
N ILE A 31 -46.07 29.76 -23.15
CA ILE A 31 -46.16 29.13 -24.45
C ILE A 31 -46.81 27.74 -24.30
N ALA A 32 -47.85 27.48 -25.11
CA ALA A 32 -48.53 26.18 -25.17
C ALA A 32 -47.58 25.10 -25.73
N LEU A 33 -47.00 24.31 -24.85
CA LEU A 33 -46.13 23.19 -25.19
C LEU A 33 -46.94 21.95 -25.57
N PRO A 34 -46.49 21.12 -26.52
CA PRO A 34 -47.10 19.80 -26.79
C PRO A 34 -47.19 18.96 -25.53
N PHE A 35 -48.22 18.12 -25.45
CA PHE A 35 -48.58 17.37 -24.21
C PHE A 35 -47.41 16.65 -23.51
N GLY A 36 -46.50 16.09 -24.29
CA GLY A 36 -45.31 15.41 -23.74
C GLY A 36 -44.29 16.34 -23.04
N LEU A 37 -44.18 17.61 -23.48
CA LEU A 37 -43.26 18.57 -22.87
C LEU A 37 -43.85 19.20 -21.60
N LYS A 38 -45.17 19.27 -21.47
CA LYS A 38 -45.84 19.69 -20.23
C LYS A 38 -45.60 18.70 -19.09
N SER A 39 -45.61 17.39 -19.39
CA SER A 39 -45.33 16.35 -18.42
C SER A 39 -43.85 16.38 -17.95
N ALA A 40 -42.90 16.64 -18.85
CA ALA A 40 -41.49 16.80 -18.52
C ALA A 40 -41.25 18.09 -17.70
N ALA A 41 -41.90 19.19 -18.03
CA ALA A 41 -41.80 20.44 -17.26
C ALA A 41 -42.40 20.31 -15.84
N ALA A 42 -43.55 19.61 -15.72
CA ALA A 42 -44.15 19.31 -14.42
C ALA A 42 -43.30 18.33 -13.60
N ALA A 43 -42.69 17.34 -14.23
CA ALA A 43 -41.72 16.44 -13.57
C ALA A 43 -40.46 17.17 -13.12
N VAL A 44 -39.97 18.13 -13.90
CA VAL A 44 -38.84 19.00 -13.55
C VAL A 44 -39.24 19.95 -12.42
N GLN A 45 -40.41 20.52 -12.38
CA GLN A 45 -40.89 21.37 -11.29
C GLN A 45 -41.12 20.58 -9.98
N THR A 46 -41.59 19.32 -10.06
CA THR A 46 -41.72 18.45 -8.89
C THR A 46 -40.35 17.97 -8.39
N ALA A 47 -39.37 17.90 -9.28
CA ALA A 47 -37.99 17.57 -8.91
C ALA A 47 -37.20 18.77 -8.32
N ILE A 48 -37.72 19.98 -8.40
CA ILE A 48 -37.11 21.24 -7.92
C ILE A 48 -37.77 21.71 -6.61
N GLN A 49 -38.54 20.91 -5.91
CA GLN A 49 -38.85 21.22 -4.52
C GLN A 49 -37.60 20.91 -3.70
N PRO A 50 -36.97 21.91 -3.00
CA PRO A 50 -35.80 21.65 -2.19
C PRO A 50 -36.25 20.87 -0.97
N ALA A 51 -36.15 19.53 -1.02
CA ALA A 51 -35.87 18.82 0.17
C ALA A 51 -34.54 19.37 0.72
N GLU A 52 -34.45 19.66 2.02
CA GLU A 52 -33.22 20.19 2.61
C GLU A 52 -32.06 19.23 2.32
N ASP A 53 -31.25 19.57 1.33
CA ASP A 53 -30.06 18.80 0.98
C ASP A 53 -29.05 18.94 2.14
N LYS A 54 -28.92 17.89 2.93
CA LYS A 54 -27.88 17.84 3.94
C LYS A 54 -26.56 17.47 3.26
N VAL A 55 -25.56 18.32 3.36
CA VAL A 55 -24.19 18.01 2.90
C VAL A 55 -23.32 17.63 4.08
N VAL A 56 -22.79 16.42 4.09
CA VAL A 56 -21.98 15.86 5.17
C VAL A 56 -20.56 15.63 4.67
N TRP A 57 -19.57 16.00 5.49
CA TRP A 57 -18.18 15.70 5.20
C TRP A 57 -17.90 14.22 5.51
N GLY A 58 -17.17 13.59 4.60
CA GLY A 58 -16.68 12.23 4.72
C GLY A 58 -15.28 12.09 4.13
N ALA A 59 -14.70 10.92 4.23
CA ALA A 59 -13.42 10.62 3.64
C ALA A 59 -13.39 9.24 2.99
N CYS A 60 -12.66 9.13 1.89
CA CYS A 60 -12.27 7.85 1.31
C CYS A 60 -11.03 7.33 2.06
N SER A 61 -11.23 6.60 3.14
CA SER A 61 -10.16 6.17 4.06
C SER A 61 -9.59 4.78 3.76
N VAL A 62 -9.46 4.44 2.47
CA VAL A 62 -8.84 3.17 2.04
C VAL A 62 -7.32 3.28 1.90
N ASN A 63 -6.66 2.14 1.77
CA ASN A 63 -5.19 2.01 1.83
C ASN A 63 -4.39 2.60 0.65
N CYS A 64 -4.97 3.43 -0.21
CA CYS A 64 -4.13 4.23 -1.11
C CYS A 64 -3.39 5.35 -0.36
N GLY A 65 -3.81 5.66 0.88
CA GLY A 65 -3.20 6.66 1.74
C GLY A 65 -3.55 8.11 1.39
N SER A 66 -4.25 8.38 0.29
CA SER A 66 -4.63 9.75 -0.08
C SER A 66 -5.70 10.35 0.84
N ARG A 67 -6.56 9.52 1.44
CA ARG A 67 -7.62 9.93 2.39
C ARG A 67 -8.39 11.14 1.91
N CYS A 68 -8.93 11.03 0.69
CA CYS A 68 -9.56 12.14 -0.03
C CYS A 68 -10.84 12.60 0.67
N ALA A 69 -11.01 13.91 0.75
CA ALA A 69 -12.23 14.51 1.27
C ALA A 69 -13.42 14.29 0.33
N LEU A 70 -14.56 13.99 0.91
CA LEU A 70 -15.83 13.78 0.24
C LEU A 70 -16.87 14.71 0.85
N ARG A 71 -17.71 15.30 0.00
CA ARG A 71 -18.91 16.03 0.38
C ARG A 71 -20.10 15.21 -0.09
N LEU A 72 -20.79 14.61 0.86
CA LEU A 72 -21.86 13.64 0.63
C LEU A 72 -23.21 14.34 0.74
N HIS A 73 -23.92 14.43 -0.38
CA HIS A 73 -25.24 15.03 -0.45
C HIS A 73 -26.28 13.96 -0.09
N VAL A 74 -27.04 14.22 0.95
CA VAL A 74 -28.01 13.29 1.52
C VAL A 74 -29.42 13.86 1.38
N ARG A 75 -30.33 13.03 0.87
CA ARG A 75 -31.76 13.29 0.78
C ARG A 75 -32.48 12.02 1.19
N ASP A 76 -33.52 12.14 1.99
CA ASP A 76 -34.32 11.00 2.48
C ASP A 76 -33.45 9.88 3.11
N ASP A 77 -32.46 10.28 3.90
CA ASP A 77 -31.47 9.38 4.52
C ASP A 77 -30.68 8.52 3.52
N GLU A 78 -30.53 8.99 2.27
CA GLU A 78 -29.72 8.35 1.23
C GLU A 78 -28.73 9.31 0.58
N VAL A 79 -27.51 8.81 0.32
CA VAL A 79 -26.48 9.55 -0.43
C VAL A 79 -26.80 9.47 -1.92
N TYR A 80 -27.25 10.58 -2.48
CA TYR A 80 -27.60 10.64 -3.91
C TYR A 80 -26.49 11.23 -4.78
N TRP A 81 -25.61 12.09 -4.21
CA TRP A 81 -24.50 12.72 -4.92
C TRP A 81 -23.24 12.79 -4.06
N VAL A 82 -22.08 12.73 -4.71
CA VAL A 82 -20.78 12.83 -4.04
C VAL A 82 -19.91 13.85 -4.76
N GLU A 83 -19.59 14.92 -4.08
CA GLU A 83 -18.58 15.89 -4.46
C GLU A 83 -17.27 15.67 -3.69
N THR A 84 -16.28 16.47 -3.99
CA THR A 84 -15.01 16.51 -3.29
C THR A 84 -14.82 17.83 -2.57
N ASP A 85 -13.65 18.04 -1.96
CA ASP A 85 -13.31 19.31 -1.34
C ASP A 85 -13.48 20.48 -2.33
N ASN A 86 -14.17 21.53 -1.91
CA ASN A 86 -14.36 22.77 -2.65
C ASN A 86 -13.89 23.98 -1.82
N THR A 87 -13.13 23.77 -0.77
CA THR A 87 -12.61 24.81 0.13
C THR A 87 -11.20 25.23 -0.26
N GLY A 88 -10.80 26.42 0.16
CA GLY A 88 -9.48 26.99 -0.12
C GLY A 88 -9.36 27.61 -1.52
N GLU A 89 -8.19 28.13 -1.81
CA GLU A 89 -7.90 28.92 -3.01
C GLU A 89 -7.47 28.05 -4.21
N ASP A 90 -7.28 26.74 -4.01
CA ASP A 90 -6.83 25.76 -4.99
C ASP A 90 -5.43 26.07 -5.57
N ILE A 91 -4.55 26.53 -4.71
CA ILE A 91 -3.16 26.88 -5.03
C ILE A 91 -2.20 25.93 -4.29
N TYR A 92 -0.94 25.99 -4.64
CA TYR A 92 0.12 25.23 -3.98
C TYR A 92 0.19 25.52 -2.46
N GLY A 93 0.04 24.47 -1.65
CA GLY A 93 -0.04 24.57 -0.19
C GLY A 93 -1.45 24.79 0.38
N ASN A 94 -2.44 25.08 -0.48
CA ASN A 94 -3.86 25.19 -0.12
C ASN A 94 -4.79 24.67 -1.24
N HIS A 95 -4.40 23.57 -1.87
CA HIS A 95 -5.17 22.96 -2.96
C HIS A 95 -6.43 22.26 -2.44
N GLN A 96 -7.41 22.09 -3.31
CA GLN A 96 -8.60 21.31 -3.03
C GLN A 96 -8.27 19.82 -3.06
N VAL A 97 -8.64 19.10 -1.99
CA VAL A 97 -8.40 17.67 -1.83
C VAL A 97 -9.42 16.88 -2.64
N ARG A 98 -9.12 16.67 -3.93
CA ARG A 98 -10.03 16.00 -4.86
C ARG A 98 -9.96 14.49 -4.74
N ALA A 99 -11.12 13.82 -4.74
CA ALA A 99 -11.21 12.37 -4.79
C ALA A 99 -11.23 11.87 -6.23
N CYS A 100 -10.57 10.74 -6.47
CA CYS A 100 -10.67 10.00 -7.73
C CYS A 100 -12.03 9.28 -7.86
N LEU A 101 -12.23 8.60 -8.98
CA LEU A 101 -13.49 7.87 -9.24
C LEU A 101 -13.83 6.85 -8.14
N ARG A 102 -12.83 6.22 -7.50
CA ARG A 102 -13.04 5.30 -6.36
C ARG A 102 -13.78 6.00 -5.21
N GLY A 103 -13.23 7.10 -4.69
CA GLY A 103 -13.88 7.85 -3.60
C GLY A 103 -15.25 8.40 -4.00
N ARG A 104 -15.40 8.90 -5.23
CA ARG A 104 -16.69 9.40 -5.74
C ARG A 104 -17.75 8.30 -5.90
N SER A 105 -17.32 7.04 -6.01
CA SER A 105 -18.23 5.88 -6.11
C SER A 105 -18.69 5.37 -4.73
N ILE A 106 -18.35 6.03 -3.62
CA ILE A 106 -18.67 5.54 -2.26
C ILE A 106 -20.16 5.31 -2.05
N ARG A 107 -21.03 6.11 -2.68
CA ARG A 107 -22.49 5.93 -2.60
C ARG A 107 -22.93 4.54 -3.07
N ARG A 108 -22.23 3.97 -4.07
CA ARG A 108 -22.48 2.60 -4.56
C ARG A 108 -22.07 1.54 -3.55
N ARG A 109 -21.13 1.86 -2.67
CA ARG A 109 -20.69 0.96 -1.59
C ARG A 109 -21.65 1.01 -0.40
N ILE A 110 -22.16 2.17 -0.03
CA ILE A 110 -23.03 2.33 1.17
C ILE A 110 -24.24 1.39 1.10
N ASN A 111 -24.90 1.29 -0.06
CA ASN A 111 -26.08 0.47 -0.29
C ASN A 111 -25.83 -0.72 -1.25
N HIS A 112 -24.60 -1.23 -1.30
CA HIS A 112 -24.22 -2.32 -2.19
C HIS A 112 -24.94 -3.63 -1.78
N PRO A 113 -25.39 -4.49 -2.72
CA PRO A 113 -26.01 -5.78 -2.38
C PRO A 113 -25.14 -6.71 -1.54
N ASP A 114 -23.82 -6.68 -1.74
CA ASP A 114 -22.87 -7.50 -0.97
C ASP A 114 -22.59 -6.95 0.44
N ARG A 115 -23.25 -5.84 0.87
CA ARG A 115 -23.06 -5.33 2.24
C ARG A 115 -23.52 -6.34 3.27
N LEU A 116 -22.67 -6.55 4.28
CA LEU A 116 -23.03 -7.27 5.49
C LEU A 116 -24.02 -6.45 6.29
N ASN A 117 -25.18 -7.02 6.59
CA ASN A 117 -26.30 -6.34 7.24
C ASN A 117 -26.61 -6.92 8.61
N TYR A 118 -26.25 -8.15 8.86
CA TYR A 118 -26.60 -8.93 10.04
C TYR A 118 -25.41 -9.78 10.47
N PRO A 119 -25.28 -10.10 11.78
CA PRO A 119 -24.39 -11.15 12.22
C PRO A 119 -24.76 -12.50 11.56
N MET A 120 -23.79 -13.27 11.16
CA MET A 120 -24.01 -14.54 10.48
C MET A 120 -23.05 -15.62 11.00
N LYS A 121 -23.54 -16.85 11.01
CA LYS A 121 -22.79 -18.05 11.38
C LYS A 121 -22.66 -18.96 10.15
N ARG A 122 -21.51 -19.54 9.98
CA ARG A 122 -21.25 -20.51 8.90
C ARG A 122 -22.03 -21.79 9.10
N VAL A 123 -22.65 -22.30 8.03
CA VAL A 123 -23.41 -23.57 7.99
C VAL A 123 -22.84 -24.58 6.98
N GLY A 124 -21.88 -24.18 6.16
CA GLY A 124 -21.14 -25.04 5.21
C GLY A 124 -19.67 -25.19 5.60
N LYS A 125 -18.86 -25.67 4.66
CA LYS A 125 -17.41 -25.68 4.81
C LYS A 125 -16.84 -24.26 4.64
N ARG A 126 -15.70 -24.00 5.26
CA ARG A 126 -14.97 -22.72 5.07
C ARG A 126 -14.67 -22.50 3.58
N GLY A 127 -14.94 -21.31 3.08
CA GLY A 127 -14.79 -20.94 1.67
C GLY A 127 -16.04 -21.14 0.80
N GLU A 128 -17.05 -21.91 1.22
CA GLU A 128 -18.29 -22.08 0.44
C GLU A 128 -19.20 -20.86 0.46
N GLY A 129 -19.01 -19.96 1.45
CA GLY A 129 -19.85 -18.77 1.59
C GLY A 129 -21.29 -19.05 2.01
N LYS A 130 -21.54 -20.18 2.68
CA LYS A 130 -22.87 -20.57 3.20
C LYS A 130 -23.00 -20.13 4.64
N PHE A 131 -23.93 -19.22 4.90
CA PHE A 131 -24.16 -18.62 6.21
C PHE A 131 -25.64 -18.55 6.53
N GLU A 132 -25.97 -18.60 7.82
CA GLU A 132 -27.28 -18.28 8.34
C GLU A 132 -27.20 -17.02 9.22
N ARG A 133 -28.26 -16.22 9.21
CA ARG A 133 -28.39 -15.05 10.10
C ARG A 133 -28.59 -15.52 11.53
N ILE A 134 -27.85 -14.90 12.44
CA ILE A 134 -28.00 -15.07 13.89
C ILE A 134 -28.21 -13.72 14.58
N THR A 135 -28.56 -13.73 15.86
CA THR A 135 -28.66 -12.49 16.65
C THR A 135 -27.28 -11.99 17.07
N TRP A 136 -27.16 -10.71 17.41
CA TRP A 136 -25.95 -10.17 18.03
C TRP A 136 -25.60 -10.88 19.33
N GLU A 137 -26.60 -11.21 20.16
CA GLU A 137 -26.39 -11.97 21.41
C GLU A 137 -25.72 -13.31 21.11
N GLU A 138 -26.28 -14.12 20.20
CA GLU A 138 -25.71 -15.40 19.82
C GLU A 138 -24.30 -15.27 19.24
N ALA A 139 -24.06 -14.29 18.36
CA ALA A 139 -22.76 -14.05 17.77
C ALA A 139 -21.71 -13.72 18.82
N LEU A 140 -22.01 -12.75 19.69
CA LEU A 140 -21.09 -12.27 20.71
C LEU A 140 -20.81 -13.31 21.79
N ASP A 141 -21.84 -14.08 22.21
CA ASP A 141 -21.70 -15.17 23.16
C ASP A 141 -20.83 -16.30 22.57
N THR A 142 -21.07 -16.68 21.31
CA THR A 142 -20.26 -17.70 20.60
C THR A 142 -18.79 -17.28 20.51
N ILE A 143 -18.52 -16.03 20.15
CA ILE A 143 -17.16 -15.50 20.08
C ILE A 143 -16.48 -15.51 21.46
N ALA A 144 -17.16 -15.04 22.49
CA ALA A 144 -16.60 -15.00 23.84
C ALA A 144 -16.31 -16.41 24.40
N VAL A 145 -17.22 -17.37 24.18
CA VAL A 145 -17.03 -18.76 24.59
C VAL A 145 -15.85 -19.39 23.85
N SER A 146 -15.78 -19.23 22.52
CA SER A 146 -14.67 -19.75 21.72
C SER A 146 -13.32 -19.16 22.12
N LEU A 147 -13.28 -17.84 22.33
CA LEU A 147 -12.06 -17.15 22.75
C LEU A 147 -11.59 -17.60 24.13
N LYS A 148 -12.48 -17.69 25.11
CA LYS A 148 -12.18 -18.22 26.46
C LYS A 148 -11.65 -19.64 26.39
N SER A 149 -12.29 -20.50 25.58
CA SER A 149 -11.88 -21.90 25.41
C SER A 149 -10.47 -22.02 24.82
N VAL A 150 -10.16 -21.24 23.79
CA VAL A 150 -8.81 -21.24 23.17
C VAL A 150 -7.76 -20.72 24.15
N VAL A 151 -8.05 -19.62 24.85
CA VAL A 151 -7.10 -19.07 25.83
C VAL A 151 -6.88 -20.02 27.02
N GLU A 152 -7.91 -20.72 27.48
CA GLU A 152 -7.81 -21.71 28.55
C GLU A 152 -6.96 -22.90 28.14
N LYS A 153 -7.15 -23.42 26.92
CA LYS A 153 -6.44 -24.60 26.41
C LYS A 153 -5.01 -24.31 25.99
N TYR A 154 -4.76 -23.18 25.35
CA TYR A 154 -3.50 -22.93 24.63
C TYR A 154 -2.78 -21.65 25.09
N GLY A 155 -3.45 -20.78 25.84
CA GLY A 155 -2.94 -19.46 26.20
C GLY A 155 -3.16 -18.42 25.09
N ASN A 156 -2.87 -17.16 25.44
CA ASN A 156 -3.09 -16.02 24.54
C ASN A 156 -2.18 -16.00 23.30
N GLU A 157 -1.06 -16.70 23.30
CA GLU A 157 -0.19 -16.84 22.11
C GLU A 157 -0.88 -17.60 20.96
N ALA A 158 -1.94 -18.38 21.25
CA ALA A 158 -2.74 -19.05 20.23
C ALA A 158 -3.78 -18.15 19.56
N VAL A 159 -3.94 -16.90 20.02
CA VAL A 159 -4.84 -15.90 19.44
C VAL A 159 -4.05 -14.96 18.55
N TYR A 160 -4.46 -14.83 17.30
CA TYR A 160 -3.82 -13.99 16.30
C TYR A 160 -4.78 -12.94 15.75
N ILE A 161 -4.30 -11.72 15.58
CA ILE A 161 -5.01 -10.68 14.83
C ILE A 161 -4.35 -10.57 13.46
N ASN A 162 -5.07 -10.94 12.42
CA ASN A 162 -4.54 -10.96 11.08
C ASN A 162 -4.20 -9.53 10.59
N TYR A 163 -3.22 -9.44 9.71
CA TYR A 163 -2.84 -8.17 9.08
C TYR A 163 -4.06 -7.54 8.41
N SER A 164 -4.22 -6.26 8.58
CA SER A 164 -5.25 -5.49 7.91
C SER A 164 -4.82 -4.04 7.66
N SER A 165 -5.28 -3.52 6.54
CA SER A 165 -5.12 -2.12 6.14
C SER A 165 -6.29 -1.63 5.30
N GLY A 166 -7.45 -2.28 5.41
CA GLY A 166 -8.68 -1.89 4.71
C GLY A 166 -9.22 -0.53 5.18
N ILE A 167 -9.00 -0.20 6.45
CA ILE A 167 -9.30 1.11 7.03
C ILE A 167 -8.01 1.72 7.56
N VAL A 168 -7.47 2.71 6.87
CA VAL A 168 -6.30 3.48 7.33
C VAL A 168 -6.69 4.72 8.17
N GLY A 169 -7.81 4.67 8.73
CA GLY A 169 -8.63 5.60 9.45
C GLY A 169 -8.04 6.61 10.42
N GLY A 170 -8.88 7.01 11.36
CA GLY A 170 -8.72 8.15 12.24
C GLY A 170 -8.25 7.82 13.65
N ASN A 171 -8.80 8.59 14.58
CA ASN A 171 -8.51 8.42 16.00
C ASN A 171 -9.05 7.07 16.54
N ILE A 172 -10.21 6.65 16.06
CA ILE A 172 -10.95 5.47 16.57
C ILE A 172 -10.93 4.33 15.56
N THR A 173 -11.35 4.58 14.31
CA THR A 173 -11.53 3.57 13.28
C THR A 173 -10.24 3.28 12.54
N ARG A 174 -9.53 2.26 12.95
CA ARG A 174 -8.32 1.77 12.28
C ARG A 174 -8.27 0.26 12.33
N SER A 175 -7.97 -0.37 11.20
CA SER A 175 -7.94 -1.83 11.12
C SER A 175 -6.56 -2.44 11.42
N SER A 176 -5.48 -1.67 11.29
CA SER A 176 -4.13 -2.16 11.56
C SER A 176 -3.99 -2.72 12.98
N PRO A 177 -3.51 -3.95 13.16
CA PRO A 177 -3.30 -4.56 14.47
C PRO A 177 -2.42 -3.75 15.44
N TYR A 178 -1.63 -2.82 14.92
CA TYR A 178 -0.80 -1.94 15.76
C TYR A 178 -1.58 -0.79 16.42
N ALA A 179 -2.84 -0.61 16.08
CA ALA A 179 -3.67 0.50 16.58
C ALA A 179 -5.17 0.22 16.53
N SER A 180 -5.60 -1.03 16.33
CA SER A 180 -7.02 -1.38 16.23
C SER A 180 -7.67 -1.57 17.62
N LEU A 181 -8.99 -1.40 17.65
CA LEU A 181 -9.78 -1.72 18.85
C LEU A 181 -9.77 -3.21 19.18
N VAL A 182 -9.58 -4.08 18.19
CA VAL A 182 -9.39 -5.53 18.40
C VAL A 182 -8.10 -5.78 19.19
N ALA A 183 -7.01 -5.12 18.82
CA ALA A 183 -5.75 -5.22 19.56
C ALA A 183 -5.88 -4.65 20.99
N ARG A 184 -6.59 -3.52 21.15
CA ARG A 184 -6.87 -2.96 22.48
C ARG A 184 -7.62 -3.96 23.36
N LEU A 185 -8.67 -4.60 22.83
CA LEU A 185 -9.43 -5.61 23.57
C LEU A 185 -8.53 -6.77 23.98
N MET A 186 -7.77 -7.32 23.04
CA MET A 186 -6.90 -8.47 23.35
C MET A 186 -5.81 -8.13 24.36
N ASN A 187 -5.24 -6.92 24.30
CA ASN A 187 -4.27 -6.47 25.31
C ASN A 187 -4.89 -6.34 26.71
N CYS A 188 -6.17 -5.95 26.79
CA CYS A 188 -6.92 -5.97 28.04
C CYS A 188 -7.22 -7.40 28.56
N TYR A 189 -7.27 -8.39 27.65
CA TYR A 189 -7.61 -9.79 27.94
C TYR A 189 -6.40 -10.73 27.94
N GLY A 190 -5.21 -10.26 28.24
CA GLY A 190 -4.00 -11.08 28.34
C GLY A 190 -3.12 -11.14 27.10
N GLY A 191 -3.47 -10.39 26.06
CA GLY A 191 -2.65 -10.23 24.86
C GLY A 191 -2.99 -11.18 23.71
N PHE A 192 -2.11 -11.20 22.70
CA PHE A 192 -2.25 -12.00 21.50
C PHE A 192 -0.89 -12.15 20.80
N LEU A 193 -0.73 -13.16 19.97
CA LEU A 193 0.41 -13.30 19.07
C LEU A 193 0.38 -12.14 18.07
N SER A 194 1.29 -11.19 18.22
CA SER A 194 1.39 -10.07 17.31
C SER A 194 2.27 -10.39 16.10
N HIS A 195 2.23 -9.52 15.11
CA HIS A 195 3.09 -9.65 13.94
C HIS A 195 3.94 -8.40 13.73
N TYR A 196 5.03 -8.56 13.00
CA TYR A 196 5.81 -7.47 12.45
C TYR A 196 5.76 -7.48 10.92
N GLY A 197 6.22 -6.39 10.31
CA GLY A 197 6.18 -6.21 8.87
C GLY A 197 4.78 -5.90 8.32
N THR A 198 4.70 -5.74 7.05
CA THR A 198 3.47 -5.52 6.29
C THR A 198 3.53 -6.26 4.96
N TYR A 199 2.41 -6.56 4.33
CA TYR A 199 2.40 -7.11 2.97
C TYR A 199 2.96 -6.12 1.94
N SER A 200 3.06 -4.83 2.26
CA SER A 200 3.42 -3.79 1.31
C SER A 200 4.90 -3.40 1.34
N THR A 201 5.54 -3.37 2.52
CA THR A 201 6.79 -2.64 2.74
C THR A 201 7.75 -3.33 3.69
N ALA A 202 7.56 -4.62 3.97
CA ALA A 202 8.37 -5.32 4.96
C ALA A 202 9.87 -5.27 4.64
N GLN A 203 10.23 -5.46 3.37
CA GLN A 203 11.63 -5.57 2.95
C GLN A 203 12.37 -4.23 3.09
N ILE A 204 11.84 -3.13 2.56
CA ILE A 204 12.49 -1.81 2.68
C ILE A 204 12.50 -1.29 4.12
N ALA A 205 11.40 -1.51 4.86
CA ALA A 205 11.31 -1.09 6.26
C ALA A 205 12.28 -1.85 7.17
N CYS A 206 12.59 -3.10 6.84
CA CYS A 206 13.60 -3.91 7.52
C CYS A 206 15.03 -3.53 7.11
N ALA A 207 15.27 -3.32 5.81
CA ALA A 207 16.61 -3.19 5.25
C ALA A 207 17.23 -1.79 5.44
N MET A 208 16.47 -0.72 5.22
CA MET A 208 17.02 0.65 5.27
C MET A 208 17.59 1.06 6.63
N PRO A 209 17.04 0.60 7.78
CA PRO A 209 17.66 0.85 9.08
C PRO A 209 19.08 0.28 9.24
N TYR A 210 19.46 -0.76 8.50
CA TYR A 210 20.85 -1.25 8.49
C TYR A 210 21.81 -0.31 7.77
N THR A 211 21.30 0.61 6.96
CA THR A 211 22.09 1.63 6.27
C THR A 211 22.05 2.98 7.00
N TYR A 212 20.85 3.45 7.38
CA TYR A 212 20.65 4.80 7.92
C TYR A 212 20.16 4.85 9.38
N GLY A 213 19.81 3.71 9.98
CA GLY A 213 19.11 3.67 11.27
C GLY A 213 17.61 3.98 11.17
N SER A 214 17.11 4.40 10.01
CA SER A 214 15.70 4.66 9.70
C SER A 214 15.44 4.54 8.19
N ASN A 215 14.21 4.78 7.76
CA ASN A 215 13.80 4.73 6.35
C ASN A 215 13.11 6.06 5.98
N ASP A 216 13.86 7.14 5.94
CA ASP A 216 13.37 8.48 5.68
C ASP A 216 13.85 9.00 4.32
N GLY A 217 12.99 9.71 3.59
CA GLY A 217 13.29 10.40 2.35
C GLY A 217 12.91 11.88 2.44
N ASN A 218 13.49 12.71 1.55
CA ASN A 218 13.13 14.11 1.43
C ASN A 218 11.68 14.25 1.00
N SER A 219 11.04 15.37 1.36
CA SER A 219 9.68 15.65 0.94
C SER A 219 9.57 15.79 -0.59
N THR A 220 8.41 15.44 -1.14
CA THR A 220 8.11 15.62 -2.57
C THR A 220 8.30 17.07 -3.00
N SER A 221 7.96 18.02 -2.14
CA SER A 221 8.13 19.45 -2.42
C SER A 221 9.60 19.89 -2.58
N ASP A 222 10.53 19.17 -1.98
CA ASP A 222 11.98 19.46 -2.09
C ASP A 222 12.55 19.19 -3.50
N ILE A 223 11.79 18.53 -4.36
CA ILE A 223 12.11 18.35 -5.79
C ILE A 223 12.26 19.72 -6.50
N GLU A 224 11.68 20.79 -5.97
CA GLU A 224 11.89 22.13 -6.51
C GLU A 224 13.36 22.63 -6.42
N ASN A 225 14.18 21.96 -5.62
CA ASN A 225 15.60 22.26 -5.44
C ASN A 225 16.53 21.31 -6.24
N THR A 226 15.98 20.35 -6.96
CA THR A 226 16.79 19.34 -7.70
C THR A 226 17.03 19.70 -9.17
N LYS A 227 17.97 19.03 -9.78
CA LYS A 227 18.25 19.11 -11.23
C LYS A 227 17.87 17.85 -11.98
N LEU A 228 17.79 16.73 -11.28
CA LEU A 228 17.45 15.42 -11.84
C LEU A 228 16.60 14.64 -10.85
N VAL A 229 15.51 14.07 -11.34
CA VAL A 229 14.68 13.10 -10.61
C VAL A 229 14.86 11.72 -11.23
N VAL A 230 15.24 10.72 -10.43
CA VAL A 230 15.33 9.33 -10.86
C VAL A 230 14.41 8.49 -9.98
N MET A 231 13.44 7.81 -10.59
CA MET A 231 12.43 7.01 -9.91
C MET A 231 12.56 5.53 -10.23
N PHE A 232 12.83 4.73 -9.21
CA PHE A 232 12.86 3.26 -9.31
C PHE A 232 11.52 2.68 -8.86
N GLY A 233 10.74 2.11 -9.77
CA GLY A 233 9.48 1.45 -9.46
C GLY A 233 8.53 2.31 -8.62
N ASN A 234 8.53 3.62 -8.82
CA ASN A 234 7.71 4.59 -8.12
C ASN A 234 6.63 5.15 -9.05
N ASN A 235 5.36 4.94 -8.68
CA ASN A 235 4.23 5.26 -9.54
C ASN A 235 3.09 5.95 -8.78
N PRO A 236 3.29 7.17 -8.28
CA PRO A 236 2.29 7.89 -7.51
C PRO A 236 1.00 8.19 -8.29
N ALA A 237 1.06 8.38 -9.61
CA ALA A 237 -0.13 8.70 -10.43
C ALA A 237 -1.17 7.56 -10.47
N GLU A 238 -0.76 6.30 -10.30
CA GLU A 238 -1.69 5.16 -10.20
C GLU A 238 -1.96 4.74 -8.75
N THR A 239 -0.94 4.76 -7.90
CA THR A 239 -1.07 4.31 -6.51
C THR A 239 -1.86 5.30 -5.66
N ARG A 240 -1.75 6.61 -5.95
CA ARG A 240 -2.37 7.72 -5.23
C ARG A 240 -3.03 8.70 -6.21
N MET A 241 -3.93 8.19 -7.02
CA MET A 241 -4.51 8.81 -8.23
C MET A 241 -4.99 10.26 -8.09
N SER A 242 -5.36 10.71 -6.90
CA SER A 242 -5.79 12.09 -6.66
C SER A 242 -5.81 12.38 -5.14
N GLY A 243 -6.57 13.34 -4.74
CA GLY A 243 -6.87 13.65 -3.35
C GLY A 243 -5.70 14.24 -2.58
N GLY A 244 -4.81 13.42 -2.13
CA GLY A 244 -3.65 13.85 -1.36
C GLY A 244 -2.72 14.80 -2.11
N GLY A 245 -2.74 14.75 -3.44
CA GLY A 245 -1.99 15.70 -4.27
C GLY A 245 -0.51 15.38 -4.45
N ILE A 246 -0.05 14.17 -4.14
CA ILE A 246 1.37 13.83 -4.28
C ILE A 246 1.86 14.00 -5.73
N THR A 247 1.07 13.58 -6.72
CA THR A 247 1.40 13.79 -8.14
C THR A 247 1.35 15.27 -8.51
N TYR A 248 0.38 16.01 -7.96
CA TYR A 248 0.31 17.45 -8.14
C TYR A 248 1.57 18.14 -7.60
N TYR A 249 2.02 17.80 -6.39
CA TYR A 249 3.23 18.37 -5.81
C TYR A 249 4.49 17.96 -6.57
N LEU A 250 4.58 16.74 -7.07
CA LEU A 250 5.67 16.29 -7.93
C LEU A 250 5.78 17.16 -9.19
N GLU A 251 4.68 17.35 -9.92
CA GLU A 251 4.68 18.15 -11.14
C GLU A 251 4.95 19.63 -10.85
N GLN A 252 4.33 20.20 -9.84
CA GLN A 252 4.56 21.60 -9.44
C GLN A 252 6.01 21.85 -9.00
N ALA A 253 6.62 20.94 -8.28
CA ALA A 253 8.02 21.03 -7.88
C ALA A 253 8.97 20.92 -9.09
N ARG A 254 8.65 20.02 -10.04
CA ARG A 254 9.42 19.90 -11.28
C ARG A 254 9.32 21.12 -12.18
N GLU A 255 8.15 21.73 -12.32
CA GLU A 255 7.99 22.97 -13.06
C GLU A 255 8.87 24.09 -12.49
N ARG A 256 9.00 24.16 -11.16
CA ARG A 256 9.84 25.19 -10.49
C ARG A 256 11.33 24.91 -10.66
N SER A 257 11.76 23.67 -10.62
CA SER A 257 13.17 23.29 -10.75
C SER A 257 13.61 23.09 -12.20
N ASN A 258 12.67 22.94 -13.13
CA ASN A 258 12.92 22.46 -14.50
C ASN A 258 13.74 21.16 -14.51
N ALA A 259 13.53 20.30 -13.53
CA ALA A 259 14.27 19.06 -13.37
C ALA A 259 13.84 18.02 -14.40
N ARG A 260 14.83 17.38 -15.02
CA ARG A 260 14.64 16.21 -15.83
C ARG A 260 14.16 15.02 -14.97
N MET A 261 13.27 14.16 -15.50
CA MET A 261 12.77 12.98 -14.80
C MET A 261 12.99 11.70 -15.60
N ILE A 262 13.66 10.73 -14.97
CA ILE A 262 13.88 9.38 -15.48
C ILE A 262 13.09 8.40 -14.65
N VAL A 263 12.27 7.56 -15.31
CA VAL A 263 11.46 6.50 -14.66
C VAL A 263 12.00 5.13 -15.07
N ILE A 264 12.40 4.35 -14.08
CA ILE A 264 12.92 2.98 -14.22
C ILE A 264 11.84 2.03 -13.71
N ASP A 265 11.18 1.31 -14.62
CA ASP A 265 10.05 0.43 -14.29
C ASP A 265 9.85 -0.58 -15.43
N PRO A 266 9.50 -1.84 -15.15
CA PRO A 266 9.18 -2.83 -16.21
C PRO A 266 8.02 -2.40 -17.13
N ARG A 267 7.17 -1.52 -16.63
CA ARG A 267 5.95 -1.03 -17.27
C ARG A 267 6.02 0.49 -17.49
N TYR A 268 5.57 0.95 -18.65
CA TYR A 268 5.32 2.37 -18.89
C TYR A 268 4.08 2.82 -18.13
N THR A 269 4.29 3.37 -16.94
CA THR A 269 3.26 3.70 -15.96
C THR A 269 2.56 5.03 -16.25
N ASP A 270 1.48 5.32 -15.53
CA ASP A 270 0.83 6.64 -15.66
C ASP A 270 1.66 7.77 -15.03
N THR A 271 2.59 7.47 -14.14
CA THR A 271 3.57 8.46 -13.66
C THR A 271 4.57 8.82 -14.75
N ALA A 272 4.99 7.85 -15.55
CA ALA A 272 5.82 8.08 -16.73
C ALA A 272 5.03 8.78 -17.84
N ALA A 273 3.84 8.28 -18.17
CA ALA A 273 3.09 8.63 -19.38
C ALA A 273 2.91 10.14 -19.60
N GLY A 274 3.71 10.67 -20.53
CA GLY A 274 3.69 12.07 -20.94
C GLY A 274 4.30 13.06 -19.93
N ARG A 275 5.00 12.55 -18.91
CA ARG A 275 5.65 13.38 -17.88
C ARG A 275 7.15 13.13 -17.76
N GLU A 276 7.61 11.93 -18.12
CA GLU A 276 9.02 11.56 -18.09
C GLU A 276 9.79 12.21 -19.24
N ASP A 277 11.06 12.45 -19.00
CA ASP A 277 12.04 12.71 -20.06
C ASP A 277 12.62 11.42 -20.62
N GLU A 278 12.63 10.35 -19.82
CA GLU A 278 13.10 9.04 -20.23
C GLU A 278 12.43 7.93 -19.42
N TRP A 279 11.96 6.88 -20.11
CA TRP A 279 11.56 5.61 -19.49
C TRP A 279 12.59 4.53 -19.81
N ILE A 280 13.04 3.84 -18.75
CA ILE A 280 13.99 2.74 -18.85
C ILE A 280 13.30 1.46 -18.36
N PRO A 281 12.87 0.57 -19.25
CA PRO A 281 12.34 -0.74 -18.88
C PRO A 281 13.44 -1.60 -18.26
N ILE A 282 13.11 -2.31 -17.17
CA ILE A 282 14.03 -3.16 -16.42
C ILE A 282 13.37 -4.50 -16.08
N ARG A 283 14.10 -5.59 -16.12
CA ARG A 283 13.62 -6.89 -15.64
C ARG A 283 13.33 -6.83 -14.14
N PRO A 284 12.18 -7.32 -13.68
CA PRO A 284 11.85 -7.38 -12.24
C PRO A 284 12.94 -8.09 -11.43
N GLY A 285 13.29 -7.51 -10.26
CA GLY A 285 14.26 -8.10 -9.34
C GLY A 285 15.73 -7.84 -9.70
N THR A 286 16.02 -6.97 -10.66
CA THR A 286 17.39 -6.73 -11.15
C THR A 286 17.89 -5.29 -10.92
N ASP A 287 17.17 -4.47 -10.17
CA ASP A 287 17.54 -3.07 -9.91
C ASP A 287 18.91 -2.95 -9.24
N ALA A 288 19.25 -3.86 -8.32
CA ALA A 288 20.57 -3.89 -7.68
C ALA A 288 21.72 -4.14 -8.67
N ALA A 289 21.48 -4.90 -9.75
CA ALA A 289 22.47 -5.09 -10.81
C ALA A 289 22.65 -3.81 -11.65
N LEU A 290 21.55 -3.09 -11.94
CA LEU A 290 21.63 -1.78 -12.58
C LEU A 290 22.46 -0.80 -11.74
N VAL A 291 22.18 -0.72 -10.46
CA VAL A 291 22.93 0.13 -9.52
C VAL A 291 24.42 -0.22 -9.52
N ALA A 292 24.77 -1.51 -9.49
CA ALA A 292 26.15 -1.94 -9.53
C ALA A 292 26.86 -1.53 -10.83
N GLY A 293 26.21 -1.66 -11.99
CA GLY A 293 26.74 -1.18 -13.27
C GLY A 293 26.91 0.33 -13.32
N ILE A 294 25.98 1.09 -12.75
CA ILE A 294 26.10 2.55 -12.59
C ILE A 294 27.28 2.89 -11.67
N ALA A 295 27.40 2.22 -10.54
CA ALA A 295 28.50 2.43 -9.58
C ALA A 295 29.86 2.17 -10.20
N TRP A 296 29.99 1.15 -11.06
CA TRP A 296 31.22 0.87 -11.80
C TRP A 296 31.66 2.09 -12.65
N VAL A 297 30.74 2.71 -13.37
CA VAL A 297 31.03 3.92 -14.17
C VAL A 297 31.40 5.08 -13.26
N LEU A 298 30.62 5.32 -12.18
CA LEU A 298 30.88 6.41 -11.23
C LEU A 298 32.28 6.30 -10.61
N ILE A 299 32.72 5.10 -10.24
CA ILE A 299 34.03 4.87 -9.65
C ILE A 299 35.14 5.06 -10.69
N ASN A 300 35.02 4.45 -11.87
CA ASN A 300 36.09 4.50 -12.88
C ASN A 300 36.23 5.88 -13.57
N GLU A 301 35.15 6.67 -13.60
CA GLU A 301 35.17 8.03 -14.15
C GLU A 301 35.35 9.13 -13.09
N ASN A 302 35.66 8.77 -11.85
CA ASN A 302 35.84 9.70 -10.69
C ASN A 302 34.61 10.62 -10.46
N LEU A 303 33.42 10.07 -10.58
CA LEU A 303 32.14 10.77 -10.34
C LEU A 303 31.57 10.53 -8.94
N VAL A 304 32.29 9.80 -8.08
CA VAL A 304 31.92 9.60 -6.66
C VAL A 304 32.34 10.80 -5.82
N ASP A 305 31.58 11.11 -4.78
CA ASP A 305 31.92 12.12 -3.77
C ASP A 305 32.76 11.49 -2.66
N GLN A 306 34.08 11.34 -2.90
CA GLN A 306 34.99 10.70 -1.96
C GLN A 306 35.05 11.42 -0.59
N PRO A 307 35.07 12.76 -0.49
CA PRO A 307 35.02 13.46 0.79
C PRO A 307 33.76 13.11 1.61
N PHE A 308 32.60 12.96 0.93
CA PHE A 308 31.39 12.55 1.60
C PHE A 308 31.49 11.10 2.13
N LEU A 309 32.01 10.19 1.31
CA LEU A 309 32.18 8.79 1.68
C LEU A 309 33.15 8.63 2.86
N ASP A 310 34.26 9.37 2.85
CA ASP A 310 35.26 9.33 3.92
C ASP A 310 34.70 9.85 5.26
N LYS A 311 33.89 10.91 5.22
CA LYS A 311 33.37 11.56 6.43
C LYS A 311 32.14 10.87 7.02
N TYR A 312 31.18 10.49 6.17
CA TYR A 312 29.82 10.12 6.60
C TYR A 312 29.52 8.63 6.53
N CYS A 313 30.38 7.83 5.88
CA CYS A 313 30.09 6.43 5.57
C CYS A 313 31.11 5.48 6.17
N VAL A 314 30.70 4.21 6.33
CA VAL A 314 31.60 3.08 6.63
C VAL A 314 31.38 1.98 5.58
N GLY A 315 32.50 1.38 5.13
CA GLY A 315 32.46 0.21 4.24
C GLY A 315 32.44 0.50 2.74
N TYR A 316 32.72 1.72 2.31
CA TYR A 316 32.89 2.04 0.89
C TYR A 316 34.20 1.48 0.32
N ASP A 317 35.31 1.76 1.01
CA ASP A 317 36.65 1.30 0.65
C ASP A 317 37.44 0.85 1.91
N GLU A 318 38.70 0.54 1.74
CA GLU A 318 39.59 0.05 2.83
C GLU A 318 39.73 1.06 3.97
N LYS A 319 39.58 2.37 3.72
CA LYS A 319 39.78 3.41 4.75
C LYS A 319 38.71 3.40 5.84
N THR A 320 37.49 3.03 5.46
CA THR A 320 36.34 3.08 6.36
C THR A 320 35.72 1.70 6.60
N LEU A 321 36.44 0.63 6.24
CA LEU A 321 35.97 -0.73 6.46
C LEU A 321 35.96 -1.02 7.98
N PRO A 322 34.83 -1.55 8.54
CA PRO A 322 34.76 -1.87 9.96
C PRO A 322 35.81 -2.92 10.38
N GLU A 323 36.29 -2.82 11.62
CA GLU A 323 37.16 -3.82 12.22
C GLU A 323 36.48 -5.22 12.21
N GLY A 324 37.23 -6.25 11.88
CA GLY A 324 36.75 -7.62 11.77
C GLY A 324 36.08 -7.97 10.44
N ALA A 325 35.83 -7.00 9.56
CA ALA A 325 35.36 -7.27 8.21
C ALA A 325 36.49 -7.85 7.33
N PRO A 326 36.20 -8.70 6.32
CA PRO A 326 37.21 -9.17 5.37
C PRO A 326 37.89 -8.00 4.63
N ALA A 327 39.20 -8.09 4.38
CA ALA A 327 39.98 -7.01 3.80
C ALA A 327 39.39 -6.49 2.45
N ASN A 328 38.87 -7.38 1.61
CA ASN A 328 38.18 -7.03 0.37
C ASN A 328 36.64 -7.00 0.52
N GLY A 329 36.13 -6.85 1.73
CA GLY A 329 34.71 -6.85 2.04
C GLY A 329 34.02 -5.49 1.84
N HIS A 330 34.69 -4.50 1.28
CA HIS A 330 34.11 -3.18 1.03
C HIS A 330 33.44 -3.07 -0.34
N TYR A 331 32.57 -2.07 -0.50
CA TYR A 331 31.73 -1.91 -1.67
C TYR A 331 32.53 -1.69 -2.97
N LYS A 332 33.60 -0.88 -2.91
CA LYS A 332 34.47 -0.61 -4.06
C LYS A 332 35.10 -1.90 -4.60
N ALA A 333 35.56 -2.79 -3.72
CA ALA A 333 36.09 -4.10 -4.12
C ALA A 333 35.02 -4.98 -4.80
N TYR A 334 33.78 -4.99 -4.26
CA TYR A 334 32.67 -5.69 -4.89
C TYR A 334 32.43 -5.19 -6.32
N ILE A 335 32.36 -3.87 -6.52
CA ILE A 335 32.10 -3.28 -7.85
C ILE A 335 33.23 -3.55 -8.83
N LEU A 336 34.48 -3.42 -8.42
CA LEU A 336 35.65 -3.59 -9.29
C LEU A 336 36.07 -5.05 -9.54
N GLY A 337 35.36 -6.04 -8.98
CA GLY A 337 35.66 -7.46 -9.14
C GLY A 337 36.83 -7.92 -8.27
N GLN A 338 37.15 -7.22 -7.20
CA GLN A 338 38.18 -7.56 -6.21
C GLN A 338 37.61 -8.25 -4.96
N GLY A 339 36.28 -8.35 -4.87
CA GLY A 339 35.56 -9.07 -3.85
C GLY A 339 35.59 -10.59 -4.05
N ASP A 340 34.79 -11.33 -3.27
CA ASP A 340 34.81 -12.80 -3.24
C ASP A 340 34.39 -13.44 -4.57
N ASP A 341 33.46 -12.84 -5.30
CA ASP A 341 32.95 -13.38 -6.58
C ASP A 341 33.87 -13.11 -7.77
N LYS A 342 34.95 -12.35 -7.58
CA LYS A 342 35.96 -12.00 -8.61
C LYS A 342 35.36 -11.47 -9.93
N THR A 343 34.18 -10.87 -9.86
CA THR A 343 33.44 -10.40 -11.03
C THR A 343 33.27 -8.88 -10.99
N ALA A 344 33.84 -8.17 -11.97
CA ALA A 344 33.63 -6.74 -12.12
C ALA A 344 32.19 -6.45 -12.57
N LYS A 345 31.56 -5.47 -11.95
CA LYS A 345 30.17 -5.11 -12.20
C LYS A 345 30.07 -4.09 -13.33
N THR A 346 30.63 -4.45 -14.50
CA THR A 346 30.66 -3.57 -15.67
C THR A 346 29.24 -3.26 -16.21
N PRO A 347 29.07 -2.21 -17.01
CA PRO A 347 27.80 -1.97 -17.70
C PRO A 347 27.32 -3.15 -18.54
N GLU A 348 28.24 -3.91 -19.18
CA GLU A 348 27.92 -5.11 -19.96
C GLU A 348 27.42 -6.25 -19.06
N TRP A 349 28.02 -6.44 -17.89
CA TRP A 349 27.53 -7.38 -16.88
C TRP A 349 26.10 -7.01 -16.45
N ALA A 350 25.88 -5.74 -16.09
CA ALA A 350 24.55 -5.25 -15.71
C ALA A 350 23.53 -5.36 -16.85
N SER A 351 23.93 -5.09 -18.08
CA SER A 351 23.09 -5.18 -19.29
C SER A 351 22.52 -6.59 -19.49
N ARG A 352 23.34 -7.62 -19.33
CA ARG A 352 22.88 -9.02 -19.46
C ARG A 352 21.81 -9.37 -18.43
N ILE A 353 21.93 -8.87 -17.21
CA ILE A 353 21.01 -9.14 -16.11
C ILE A 353 19.73 -8.32 -16.25
N THR A 354 19.84 -7.02 -16.48
CA THR A 354 18.71 -6.08 -16.44
C THR A 354 17.92 -5.99 -17.74
N GLY A 355 18.54 -6.35 -18.86
CA GLY A 355 17.99 -6.13 -20.19
C GLY A 355 18.13 -4.70 -20.71
N ILE A 356 18.84 -3.83 -19.99
CA ILE A 356 19.12 -2.44 -20.38
C ILE A 356 20.43 -2.40 -21.19
N PRO A 357 20.49 -1.77 -22.36
CA PRO A 357 21.73 -1.63 -23.12
C PRO A 357 22.87 -0.98 -22.33
N ALA A 358 24.09 -1.46 -22.47
CA ALA A 358 25.24 -1.00 -21.69
C ALA A 358 25.55 0.49 -21.90
N ASP A 359 25.41 1.02 -23.11
CA ASP A 359 25.58 2.44 -23.43
C ASP A 359 24.54 3.31 -22.70
N ARG A 360 23.31 2.80 -22.52
CA ARG A 360 22.26 3.49 -21.77
C ARG A 360 22.58 3.53 -20.27
N ILE A 361 23.14 2.45 -19.72
CA ILE A 361 23.63 2.39 -18.33
C ILE A 361 24.74 3.41 -18.11
N ILE A 362 25.70 3.49 -19.05
CA ILE A 362 26.80 4.46 -19.00
C ILE A 362 26.27 5.90 -19.03
N LYS A 363 25.34 6.20 -19.95
CA LYS A 363 24.69 7.52 -20.04
C LYS A 363 23.98 7.89 -18.74
N LEU A 364 23.18 6.97 -18.18
CA LEU A 364 22.46 7.18 -16.91
C LEU A 364 23.43 7.43 -15.75
N ALA A 365 24.52 6.66 -15.68
CA ALA A 365 25.54 6.82 -14.64
C ALA A 365 26.19 8.22 -14.70
N ARG A 366 26.56 8.68 -15.88
CA ARG A 366 27.14 10.01 -16.08
C ARG A 366 26.16 11.12 -15.74
N GLU A 367 24.90 10.95 -16.08
CA GLU A 367 23.84 11.91 -15.76
C GLU A 367 23.61 12.01 -14.23
N ILE A 368 23.54 10.87 -13.52
CA ILE A 368 23.42 10.82 -12.06
C ILE A 368 24.68 11.43 -11.40
N GLY A 369 25.86 11.10 -11.88
CA GLY A 369 27.11 11.58 -11.31
C GLY A 369 27.35 13.08 -11.51
N SER A 370 26.82 13.68 -12.55
CA SER A 370 26.98 15.12 -12.87
C SER A 370 25.86 16.00 -12.34
N ALA A 371 24.66 15.47 -12.15
CA ALA A 371 23.54 16.23 -11.60
C ALA A 371 23.75 16.50 -10.10
N LYS A 372 23.83 17.77 -9.71
CA LYS A 372 23.99 18.19 -8.31
C LYS A 372 23.04 19.36 -8.01
N PRO A 373 22.05 19.10 -7.15
CA PRO A 373 21.67 17.81 -6.55
C PRO A 373 20.85 16.91 -7.48
N ALA A 374 20.82 15.61 -7.17
CA ALA A 374 19.97 14.61 -7.81
C ALA A 374 19.00 14.01 -6.76
N TYR A 375 17.72 13.97 -7.07
CA TYR A 375 16.66 13.37 -6.26
C TYR A 375 16.41 11.95 -6.74
N ILE A 376 17.03 10.98 -6.05
CA ILE A 376 16.90 9.56 -6.38
C ILE A 376 15.97 8.92 -5.35
N CYS A 377 14.86 8.34 -5.82
CA CYS A 377 13.89 7.68 -4.97
C CYS A 377 13.47 6.33 -5.51
N GLN A 378 13.00 5.47 -4.61
CA GLN A 378 12.36 4.22 -4.94
C GLN A 378 10.93 4.19 -4.40
N GLY A 379 10.02 3.65 -5.22
CA GLY A 379 8.71 3.26 -4.74
C GLY A 379 8.78 1.93 -3.99
N TRP A 380 7.66 1.26 -3.85
CA TRP A 380 7.63 -0.04 -3.20
C TRP A 380 7.69 -1.22 -4.18
N GLY A 381 7.78 -0.94 -5.49
CA GLY A 381 7.94 -1.96 -6.51
C GLY A 381 9.21 -2.81 -6.34
N PRO A 382 10.40 -2.19 -6.33
CA PRO A 382 11.67 -2.90 -6.25
C PRO A 382 11.83 -3.76 -4.99
N GLN A 383 11.35 -3.30 -3.84
CA GLN A 383 11.47 -4.03 -2.58
C GLN A 383 10.52 -5.23 -2.46
N ARG A 384 9.49 -5.35 -3.31
CA ARG A 384 8.53 -6.48 -3.30
C ARG A 384 9.05 -7.70 -4.04
N GLN A 385 10.34 -7.88 -4.08
CA GLN A 385 11.06 -9.01 -4.66
C GLN A 385 11.66 -9.90 -3.55
N ALA A 386 12.01 -11.13 -3.87
CA ALA A 386 12.68 -12.00 -2.93
C ALA A 386 14.05 -11.47 -2.45
N ASN A 387 14.71 -10.67 -3.31
CA ASN A 387 15.93 -9.93 -2.98
C ASN A 387 15.66 -8.45 -2.64
N GLY A 388 14.45 -8.12 -2.21
CA GLY A 388 14.00 -6.74 -2.02
C GLY A 388 14.75 -5.96 -0.95
N GLU A 389 15.25 -6.63 0.09
CA GLU A 389 16.11 -6.05 1.11
C GLU A 389 17.42 -5.54 0.51
N GLN A 390 18.08 -6.38 -0.30
CA GLN A 390 19.31 -6.02 -1.00
C GLN A 390 19.07 -4.90 -2.01
N THR A 391 17.99 -5.02 -2.79
CA THR A 391 17.57 -4.03 -3.78
C THR A 391 17.35 -2.66 -3.16
N SER A 392 16.68 -2.60 -2.01
CA SER A 392 16.40 -1.32 -1.32
C SER A 392 17.67 -0.61 -0.88
N ARG A 393 18.59 -1.35 -0.27
CA ARG A 393 19.90 -0.83 0.13
C ARG A 393 20.77 -0.48 -1.08
N ALA A 394 20.69 -1.26 -2.16
CA ALA A 394 21.44 -1.00 -3.39
C ALA A 394 21.01 0.33 -4.04
N ILE A 395 19.72 0.60 -4.17
CA ILE A 395 19.24 1.88 -4.73
C ILE A 395 19.74 3.07 -3.89
N ALA A 396 19.79 2.92 -2.56
CA ALA A 396 20.35 3.94 -1.67
C ALA A 396 21.83 4.25 -1.93
N MET A 397 22.58 3.32 -2.54
CA MET A 397 23.98 3.57 -2.89
C MET A 397 24.17 4.72 -3.90
N LEU A 398 23.22 4.97 -4.78
CA LEU A 398 23.33 6.03 -5.78
C LEU A 398 23.44 7.43 -5.14
N PRO A 399 22.52 7.86 -4.25
CA PRO A 399 22.70 9.13 -3.55
C PRO A 399 23.89 9.12 -2.56
N ILE A 400 24.23 7.97 -2.00
CA ILE A 400 25.40 7.84 -1.10
C ILE A 400 26.70 8.08 -1.88
N LEU A 401 26.89 7.42 -3.01
CA LEU A 401 28.10 7.56 -3.84
C LEU A 401 28.27 8.97 -4.39
N THR A 402 27.18 9.68 -4.61
CA THR A 402 27.18 11.02 -5.23
C THR A 402 27.01 12.16 -4.23
N GLY A 403 26.96 11.87 -2.92
CA GLY A 403 26.87 12.86 -1.85
C GLY A 403 25.54 13.61 -1.77
N ASN A 404 24.45 13.04 -2.27
CA ASN A 404 23.12 13.65 -2.33
C ASN A 404 22.26 13.44 -1.08
N VAL A 405 22.80 12.82 -0.02
CA VAL A 405 22.09 12.55 1.22
C VAL A 405 22.20 13.75 2.18
N GLY A 406 21.10 14.16 2.76
CA GLY A 406 21.07 15.21 3.80
C GLY A 406 21.12 16.64 3.27
N ILE A 407 20.86 16.84 1.98
CA ILE A 407 20.86 18.17 1.34
C ILE A 407 19.52 18.44 0.63
N ASN A 408 19.15 19.71 0.46
CA ASN A 408 18.01 20.12 -0.34
C ASN A 408 18.18 19.69 -1.80
N GLY A 409 17.11 19.20 -2.40
CA GLY A 409 17.10 18.69 -3.77
C GLY A 409 17.76 17.31 -3.95
N GLY A 410 18.43 16.78 -2.91
CA GLY A 410 18.87 15.39 -2.84
C GLY A 410 17.80 14.48 -2.26
N ASN A 411 18.18 13.23 -2.00
CA ASN A 411 17.35 12.25 -1.28
C ASN A 411 18.24 11.12 -0.74
N SER A 412 17.69 10.25 0.07
CA SER A 412 18.36 9.07 0.63
C SER A 412 18.28 7.81 -0.23
N GLY A 413 17.57 7.83 -1.35
CA GLY A 413 17.19 6.64 -2.10
C GLY A 413 15.91 5.96 -1.57
N ALA A 414 15.36 6.42 -0.46
CA ALA A 414 14.04 6.02 0.02
C ALA A 414 12.91 6.68 -0.82
N ARG A 415 11.68 6.29 -0.56
CA ARG A 415 10.51 6.96 -1.14
C ARG A 415 10.40 8.39 -0.58
N GLU A 416 9.86 9.29 -1.38
CA GLU A 416 9.53 10.66 -0.95
C GLU A 416 8.64 10.68 0.30
N SER A 417 8.91 11.58 1.22
CA SER A 417 8.07 11.85 2.37
C SER A 417 7.02 12.92 2.09
N THR A 418 6.05 13.02 2.96
CA THR A 418 4.95 13.99 2.89
C THR A 418 4.67 14.54 4.28
N TYR A 419 4.20 15.78 4.34
CA TYR A 419 3.75 16.37 5.59
C TYR A 419 2.40 15.78 6.05
N THR A 420 2.30 15.43 7.32
CA THR A 420 1.06 14.94 7.92
C THR A 420 0.78 15.65 9.25
N ILE A 421 -0.49 15.96 9.51
CA ILE A 421 -0.91 16.35 10.85
C ILE A 421 -1.00 15.09 11.69
N THR A 422 -0.23 15.05 12.78
CA THR A 422 -0.20 13.90 13.69
C THR A 422 -1.50 13.81 14.48
N ILE A 423 -2.10 12.61 14.54
CA ILE A 423 -3.28 12.36 15.37
C ILE A 423 -2.95 11.49 16.59
N GLU A 424 -3.70 11.73 17.65
CA GLU A 424 -3.77 10.80 18.78
C GLU A 424 -4.72 9.65 18.45
N ARG A 425 -4.29 8.43 18.74
CA ARG A 425 -5.09 7.21 18.50
C ARG A 425 -5.52 6.61 19.82
N MET A 426 -6.48 5.70 19.77
CA MET A 426 -6.85 4.90 20.93
C MET A 426 -5.59 4.29 21.56
N PRO A 427 -5.31 4.56 22.84
CA PRO A 427 -4.15 4.00 23.50
C PRO A 427 -4.28 2.47 23.58
N LEU A 428 -3.20 1.77 23.27
CA LEU A 428 -3.11 0.32 23.44
C LEU A 428 -2.42 0.03 24.78
N PRO A 429 -3.04 -0.71 25.70
CA PRO A 429 -2.33 -1.31 26.81
C PRO A 429 -1.18 -2.17 26.31
N GLU A 430 -0.17 -2.41 27.12
CA GLU A 430 0.94 -3.27 26.76
C GLU A 430 0.43 -4.69 26.44
N ASN A 431 0.94 -5.29 25.36
CA ASN A 431 0.68 -6.68 25.04
C ASN A 431 1.54 -7.60 25.92
N PRO A 432 0.95 -8.40 26.83
CA PRO A 432 1.71 -9.34 27.64
C PRO A 432 2.43 -10.42 26.83
N VAL A 433 1.87 -10.81 25.67
CA VAL A 433 2.50 -11.77 24.75
C VAL A 433 3.58 -11.05 23.96
N LYS A 434 4.84 -11.38 24.22
CA LYS A 434 6.00 -10.72 23.59
C LYS A 434 6.40 -11.36 22.27
N THR A 435 5.90 -12.55 22.00
CA THR A 435 6.19 -13.29 20.77
C THR A 435 5.56 -12.61 19.56
N GLN A 436 6.33 -12.54 18.49
CA GLN A 436 5.88 -11.98 17.20
C GLN A 436 6.33 -12.87 16.05
N ILE A 437 5.52 -12.90 14.99
CA ILE A 437 5.85 -13.55 13.70
C ILE A 437 5.79 -12.52 12.58
N SER A 438 6.37 -12.84 11.41
CA SER A 438 6.08 -12.04 10.23
C SER A 438 4.57 -12.08 9.90
N CYS A 439 4.01 -10.97 9.48
CA CYS A 439 2.61 -10.93 9.01
C CYS A 439 2.35 -11.88 7.82
N PHE A 440 3.40 -12.33 7.15
CA PHE A 440 3.33 -13.27 6.01
C PHE A 440 3.38 -14.74 6.44
N SER A 441 3.79 -15.05 7.69
CA SER A 441 4.02 -16.43 8.18
C SER A 441 2.85 -17.01 8.98
N TRP A 442 1.69 -16.38 9.01
CA TRP A 442 0.58 -16.80 9.87
C TRP A 442 0.00 -18.17 9.50
N THR A 443 0.01 -18.57 8.22
CA THR A 443 -0.42 -19.89 7.78
C THR A 443 0.55 -20.98 8.23
N ASP A 444 1.86 -20.71 8.23
CA ASP A 444 2.86 -21.59 8.81
C ASP A 444 2.68 -21.72 10.32
N ALA A 445 2.34 -20.62 11.01
CA ALA A 445 2.07 -20.65 12.45
C ALA A 445 0.81 -21.47 12.81
N ILE A 446 -0.15 -21.62 11.92
CA ILE A 446 -1.28 -22.56 12.07
C ILE A 446 -0.79 -24.01 11.98
N VAL A 447 0.03 -24.32 10.96
CA VAL A 447 0.38 -25.70 10.58
C VAL A 447 1.50 -26.29 11.46
N ARG A 448 2.54 -25.49 11.71
CA ARG A 448 3.77 -25.92 12.37
C ARG A 448 4.27 -24.98 13.47
N GLY A 449 3.35 -24.24 14.12
CA GLY A 449 3.68 -23.20 15.10
C GLY A 449 4.88 -23.53 16.01
N PRO A 450 4.84 -24.61 16.84
CA PRO A 450 5.94 -24.95 17.74
C PRO A 450 7.28 -25.31 17.06
N GLU A 451 7.28 -25.53 15.75
CA GLU A 451 8.48 -25.79 14.96
C GLU A 451 9.11 -24.51 14.40
N MET A 452 8.39 -23.40 14.47
CA MET A 452 8.89 -22.09 13.98
C MET A 452 9.89 -21.49 14.96
N THR A 453 11.07 -21.14 14.44
CA THR A 453 12.18 -20.61 15.25
C THR A 453 12.59 -19.20 14.87
N ALA A 454 13.31 -18.54 15.78
CA ALA A 454 13.87 -17.21 15.53
C ALA A 454 14.86 -17.22 14.37
N LEU A 455 15.76 -18.21 14.33
CA LEU A 455 16.87 -18.26 13.38
C LEU A 455 16.43 -18.66 11.95
N ARG A 456 15.38 -19.48 11.82
CA ARG A 456 14.89 -19.92 10.52
C ARG A 456 13.68 -19.11 10.03
N ASP A 457 12.70 -18.92 10.90
CA ASP A 457 11.39 -18.36 10.54
C ASP A 457 11.22 -16.89 10.96
N GLY A 458 12.20 -16.34 11.67
CA GLY A 458 12.15 -14.95 12.12
C GLY A 458 11.18 -14.72 13.29
N VAL A 459 10.92 -15.71 14.13
CA VAL A 459 10.18 -15.51 15.38
C VAL A 459 10.94 -14.50 16.25
N ARG A 460 10.21 -13.53 16.83
CA ARG A 460 10.78 -12.50 17.71
C ARG A 460 10.22 -12.62 19.10
N GLY A 461 10.98 -12.16 20.10
CA GLY A 461 10.59 -12.17 21.51
C GLY A 461 10.79 -13.50 22.23
N LYS A 462 10.98 -14.59 21.49
CA LYS A 462 11.34 -15.93 21.96
C LYS A 462 12.16 -16.67 20.91
N ASP A 463 12.78 -17.78 21.26
CA ASP A 463 13.52 -18.63 20.33
C ASP A 463 12.59 -19.40 19.37
N LYS A 464 11.36 -19.69 19.81
CA LYS A 464 10.33 -20.39 19.03
C LYS A 464 8.92 -20.09 19.55
N LEU A 465 7.89 -20.40 18.76
CA LEU A 465 6.51 -20.42 19.23
C LEU A 465 6.25 -21.58 20.18
N ASP A 466 5.42 -21.36 21.19
CA ASP A 466 5.01 -22.44 22.12
C ASP A 466 3.82 -23.24 21.58
N VAL A 467 2.92 -22.59 20.86
CA VAL A 467 1.64 -23.12 20.40
C VAL A 467 1.32 -22.65 18.98
N PRO A 468 0.51 -23.39 18.21
CA PRO A 468 0.02 -22.91 16.93
C PRO A 468 -1.11 -21.89 17.10
N ILE A 469 -1.39 -21.12 16.05
CA ILE A 469 -2.57 -20.25 16.00
C ILE A 469 -3.84 -21.12 15.99
N LYS A 470 -4.77 -20.83 16.92
CA LYS A 470 -6.06 -21.52 17.08
C LYS A 470 -7.27 -20.61 16.93
N PHE A 471 -7.09 -19.29 17.11
CA PHE A 471 -8.13 -18.30 16.98
C PHE A 471 -7.63 -17.11 16.15
N ILE A 472 -8.39 -16.71 15.14
CA ILE A 472 -8.06 -15.57 14.27
C ILE A 472 -9.15 -14.52 14.33
N TRP A 473 -8.75 -13.29 14.66
CA TRP A 473 -9.48 -12.08 14.37
C TRP A 473 -9.06 -11.52 13.01
N ASN A 474 -10.03 -11.23 12.13
CA ASN A 474 -9.78 -10.53 10.87
C ASN A 474 -10.73 -9.33 10.75
N TYR A 475 -10.22 -8.14 10.99
CA TYR A 475 -10.98 -6.91 10.96
C TYR A 475 -10.64 -6.05 9.74
N ALA A 476 -11.65 -5.75 8.91
CA ALA A 476 -11.54 -4.88 7.72
C ALA A 476 -10.35 -5.23 6.82
N GLY A 477 -10.14 -6.51 6.57
CA GLY A 477 -9.06 -7.03 5.74
C GLY A 477 -9.48 -8.24 4.92
N ASN A 478 -9.27 -8.19 3.60
CA ASN A 478 -9.46 -9.34 2.73
C ASN A 478 -8.18 -10.20 2.69
N THR A 479 -7.63 -10.51 3.89
CA THR A 479 -6.29 -11.06 4.05
C THR A 479 -6.26 -12.58 4.05
N ILE A 480 -7.29 -13.22 4.62
CA ILE A 480 -7.32 -14.67 4.86
C ILE A 480 -7.08 -15.45 3.56
N ILE A 481 -7.73 -15.05 2.47
CA ILE A 481 -7.58 -15.75 1.20
C ILE A 481 -7.08 -14.84 0.07
N ASN A 482 -7.56 -13.62 -0.03
CA ASN A 482 -7.34 -12.79 -1.21
C ASN A 482 -5.98 -12.10 -1.23
N GLN A 483 -5.48 -11.63 -0.08
CA GLN A 483 -4.20 -10.92 0.03
C GLN A 483 -3.03 -11.87 0.29
N HIS A 484 -3.26 -13.01 0.92
CA HIS A 484 -2.22 -14.00 1.17
C HIS A 484 -1.87 -14.77 -0.11
N SER A 485 -0.61 -15.15 -0.24
CA SER A 485 -0.09 -15.87 -1.41
C SER A 485 -0.49 -17.34 -1.41
N ASP A 486 -0.42 -17.99 -2.56
CA ASP A 486 -0.74 -19.41 -2.77
C ASP A 486 -2.11 -19.78 -2.19
N ILE A 487 -3.14 -19.22 -2.82
CA ILE A 487 -4.53 -19.33 -2.35
C ILE A 487 -4.96 -20.78 -2.19
N ASN A 488 -4.56 -21.66 -3.11
CA ASN A 488 -4.94 -23.08 -3.04
C ASN A 488 -4.37 -23.78 -1.81
N LYS A 489 -3.10 -23.53 -1.48
CA LYS A 489 -2.48 -24.03 -0.25
C LYS A 489 -3.14 -23.45 1.00
N THR A 490 -3.42 -22.15 1.00
CA THR A 490 -4.10 -21.49 2.12
C THR A 490 -5.50 -22.06 2.35
N HIS A 491 -6.25 -22.30 1.27
CA HIS A 491 -7.54 -22.99 1.33
C HIS A 491 -7.43 -24.35 2.00
N ASP A 492 -6.49 -25.20 1.57
CA ASP A 492 -6.31 -26.54 2.12
C ASP A 492 -5.96 -26.51 3.62
N ILE A 493 -5.18 -25.52 4.06
CA ILE A 493 -4.88 -25.33 5.50
C ILE A 493 -6.16 -24.98 6.28
N LEU A 494 -6.97 -24.07 5.76
CA LEU A 494 -8.13 -23.55 6.48
C LEU A 494 -9.34 -24.50 6.47
N GLN A 495 -9.37 -25.49 5.55
CA GLN A 495 -10.38 -26.52 5.53
C GLN A 495 -10.31 -27.47 6.75
N ASP A 496 -9.15 -27.63 7.32
CA ASP A 496 -8.95 -28.43 8.53
C ASP A 496 -9.21 -27.57 9.79
N GLU A 497 -10.43 -27.62 10.27
CA GLU A 497 -10.87 -26.83 11.44
C GLU A 497 -10.13 -27.22 12.73
N SER A 498 -9.52 -28.40 12.79
CA SER A 498 -8.70 -28.82 13.94
C SER A 498 -7.39 -28.03 14.05
N LYS A 499 -6.90 -27.49 12.92
CA LYS A 499 -5.71 -26.65 12.87
C LYS A 499 -5.97 -25.25 13.39
N CYS A 500 -7.09 -24.64 13.00
CA CYS A 500 -7.53 -23.33 13.50
C CYS A 500 -9.01 -23.41 13.88
N GLU A 501 -9.30 -23.37 15.19
CA GLU A 501 -10.63 -23.69 15.73
C GLU A 501 -11.66 -22.60 15.42
N THR A 502 -11.26 -21.33 15.37
CA THR A 502 -12.20 -20.20 15.20
C THR A 502 -11.61 -19.10 14.35
N ILE A 503 -12.38 -18.64 13.37
CA ILE A 503 -12.08 -17.46 12.54
C ILE A 503 -13.26 -16.50 12.62
N VAL A 504 -13.03 -15.30 13.14
CA VAL A 504 -14.02 -14.22 13.22
C VAL A 504 -13.64 -13.14 12.22
N VAL A 505 -14.56 -12.80 11.33
CA VAL A 505 -14.40 -11.71 10.37
C VAL A 505 -15.35 -10.56 10.71
N ILE A 506 -14.81 -9.36 10.84
CA ILE A 506 -15.56 -8.11 11.01
C ILE A 506 -15.28 -7.28 9.76
N ASP A 507 -16.27 -7.07 8.91
CA ASP A 507 -16.09 -6.35 7.65
C ASP A 507 -17.40 -5.66 7.19
N ASN A 508 -17.29 -4.84 6.18
CA ASN A 508 -18.44 -4.19 5.54
C ASN A 508 -19.09 -5.07 4.44
N PHE A 509 -18.36 -6.03 3.87
CA PHE A 509 -18.78 -6.81 2.71
C PHE A 509 -18.49 -8.29 2.89
N MET A 510 -19.27 -9.13 2.19
CA MET A 510 -18.97 -10.55 2.02
C MET A 510 -17.79 -10.72 1.04
N THR A 511 -16.58 -10.47 1.54
CA THR A 511 -15.35 -10.61 0.75
C THR A 511 -14.98 -12.08 0.53
N SER A 512 -14.01 -12.35 -0.35
CA SER A 512 -13.45 -13.70 -0.51
C SER A 512 -12.96 -14.29 0.82
N SER A 513 -12.37 -13.46 1.69
CA SER A 513 -11.92 -13.86 3.04
C SER A 513 -13.07 -14.08 4.01
N ALA A 514 -14.14 -13.29 3.93
CA ALA A 514 -15.31 -13.46 4.80
C ALA A 514 -15.97 -14.82 4.61
N LYS A 515 -15.88 -15.42 3.42
CA LYS A 515 -16.39 -16.78 3.14
C LYS A 515 -15.70 -17.88 3.97
N TYR A 516 -14.54 -17.60 4.58
CA TYR A 516 -13.76 -18.51 5.42
C TYR A 516 -14.01 -18.35 6.91
N ALA A 517 -14.82 -17.37 7.30
CA ALA A 517 -15.16 -17.12 8.71
C ALA A 517 -16.11 -18.17 9.28
N ASP A 518 -16.03 -18.41 10.59
CA ASP A 518 -17.03 -19.15 11.36
C ASP A 518 -18.16 -18.22 11.82
N ILE A 519 -17.80 -16.98 12.17
CA ILE A 519 -18.71 -15.87 12.50
C ILE A 519 -18.34 -14.65 11.69
N VAL A 520 -19.33 -14.03 11.05
CA VAL A 520 -19.20 -12.76 10.32
C VAL A 520 -20.01 -11.68 11.00
N LEU A 521 -19.37 -10.54 11.29
CA LEU A 521 -20.00 -9.40 11.96
C LEU A 521 -20.02 -8.17 11.04
N PRO A 522 -21.18 -7.52 10.86
CA PRO A 522 -21.33 -6.33 10.02
C PRO A 522 -20.94 -5.08 10.81
N ASP A 523 -19.88 -4.39 10.39
CA ASP A 523 -19.55 -3.09 10.95
C ASP A 523 -19.99 -1.91 10.08
N LEU A 524 -19.91 -0.71 10.65
CA LEU A 524 -20.15 0.53 9.93
C LEU A 524 -18.94 0.92 9.08
N MET A 525 -19.20 1.47 7.91
CA MET A 525 -18.18 2.17 7.14
C MET A 525 -17.75 3.46 7.86
N THR A 526 -16.55 3.94 7.55
CA THR A 526 -16.04 5.20 8.13
C THR A 526 -16.95 6.40 7.88
N VAL A 527 -17.67 6.44 6.76
CA VAL A 527 -18.64 7.51 6.46
C VAL A 527 -19.98 7.37 7.19
N GLU A 528 -20.19 6.27 7.91
CA GLU A 528 -21.41 6.00 8.68
C GLU A 528 -21.23 6.29 10.19
N GLN A 529 -20.07 6.81 10.62
CA GLN A 529 -19.76 7.08 12.03
C GLN A 529 -18.84 8.28 12.21
N GLU A 530 -18.79 8.83 13.44
CA GLU A 530 -17.88 9.94 13.75
C GLU A 530 -16.45 9.46 13.94
N ASP A 531 -15.53 10.16 13.30
CA ASP A 531 -14.08 10.04 13.51
C ASP A 531 -13.36 11.27 12.93
N ILE A 532 -12.06 11.41 13.16
CA ILE A 532 -11.23 12.45 12.56
C ILE A 532 -10.13 11.76 11.77
N ILE A 533 -10.11 12.00 10.46
CA ILE A 533 -9.16 11.40 9.53
C ILE A 533 -8.07 12.42 9.16
N PRO A 534 -6.78 12.13 9.41
CA PRO A 534 -5.68 12.96 8.93
C PRO A 534 -5.32 12.59 7.48
N ASN A 535 -4.65 13.50 6.79
CA ASN A 535 -3.93 13.14 5.57
C ASN A 535 -2.81 12.13 5.85
N ASP A 536 -2.32 11.50 4.77
CA ASP A 536 -1.12 10.66 4.84
C ASP A 536 -0.13 11.05 3.73
N TYR A 537 -0.53 10.96 2.46
CA TYR A 537 0.31 11.26 1.32
C TYR A 537 -0.21 12.48 0.56
N ALA A 538 -0.04 13.66 1.12
CA ALA A 538 -0.60 14.91 0.62
C ALA A 538 0.46 15.95 0.18
N GLY A 539 1.68 15.52 -0.05
CA GLY A 539 2.76 16.45 -0.42
C GLY A 539 3.10 17.40 0.74
N ASN A 540 3.03 18.70 0.51
CA ASN A 540 3.41 19.73 1.48
C ASN A 540 2.20 20.36 2.21
N MET A 541 1.04 19.70 2.18
CA MET A 541 -0.16 20.15 2.87
C MET A 541 -0.71 19.07 3.79
N GLY A 542 -0.85 19.39 5.07
CA GLY A 542 -1.56 18.57 6.04
C GLY A 542 -3.03 18.95 6.13
N TYR A 543 -3.89 17.99 6.41
CA TYR A 543 -5.31 18.25 6.68
C TYR A 543 -5.91 17.24 7.64
N LEU A 544 -7.02 17.66 8.27
CA LEU A 544 -7.91 16.84 9.07
C LEU A 544 -9.31 16.91 8.49
N ILE A 545 -9.99 15.78 8.35
CA ILE A 545 -11.38 15.70 7.94
C ILE A 545 -12.20 15.18 9.11
N PHE A 546 -13.20 15.92 9.54
CA PHE A 546 -14.15 15.49 10.56
C PHE A 546 -15.28 14.71 9.90
N LEU A 547 -15.36 13.42 10.19
CA LEU A 547 -16.42 12.54 9.70
C LEU A 547 -17.65 12.66 10.57
N GLN A 548 -18.81 12.80 9.94
CA GLN A 548 -20.12 12.70 10.59
C GLN A 548 -20.92 11.56 9.95
N PRO A 549 -21.78 10.87 10.69
CA PRO A 549 -22.65 9.87 10.11
C PRO A 549 -23.43 10.42 8.93
N VAL A 550 -23.26 9.82 7.76
CA VAL A 550 -23.91 10.27 6.55
C VAL A 550 -25.39 9.93 6.53
N THR A 551 -25.73 8.78 7.08
CA THR A 551 -27.12 8.28 7.26
C THR A 551 -27.26 7.68 8.64
N ALA A 552 -28.50 7.46 9.07
CA ALA A 552 -28.77 6.62 10.25
C ALA A 552 -28.23 5.20 10.02
N PRO A 553 -27.80 4.47 11.06
CA PRO A 553 -27.41 3.07 10.91
C PRO A 553 -28.54 2.24 10.33
N LYS A 554 -28.28 1.56 9.19
CA LYS A 554 -29.24 0.69 8.54
C LYS A 554 -29.03 -0.76 8.97
N PHE A 555 -30.11 -1.52 9.04
CA PHE A 555 -30.10 -2.92 9.46
C PHE A 555 -29.49 -3.10 10.86
N GLU A 556 -28.73 -4.16 11.10
CA GLU A 556 -28.08 -4.43 12.38
C GLU A 556 -26.57 -4.14 12.38
N ARG A 557 -26.10 -3.30 11.48
CA ARG A 557 -24.69 -2.87 11.46
C ARG A 557 -24.34 -2.08 12.70
N LYS A 558 -23.15 -2.32 13.29
CA LYS A 558 -22.70 -1.67 14.51
C LYS A 558 -21.29 -1.09 14.34
N PRO A 559 -20.94 0.01 15.02
CA PRO A 559 -19.57 0.51 15.02
C PRO A 559 -18.63 -0.46 15.73
N ILE A 560 -17.40 -0.57 15.25
CA ILE A 560 -16.37 -1.46 15.82
C ILE A 560 -16.17 -1.23 17.32
N TYR A 561 -16.30 0.00 17.83
CA TYR A 561 -16.20 0.31 19.26
C TYR A 561 -17.28 -0.41 20.07
N TRP A 562 -18.52 -0.38 19.59
CA TRP A 562 -19.62 -1.09 20.23
C TRP A 562 -19.39 -2.61 20.20
N ILE A 563 -19.00 -3.16 19.05
CA ILE A 563 -18.74 -4.61 18.90
C ILE A 563 -17.70 -5.06 19.92
N MET A 564 -16.57 -4.37 20.01
CA MET A 564 -15.49 -4.73 20.94
C MET A 564 -15.89 -4.50 22.41
N SER A 565 -16.67 -3.46 22.71
CA SER A 565 -17.22 -3.25 24.06
C SER A 565 -18.13 -4.38 24.50
N GLU A 566 -18.97 -4.87 23.60
CA GLU A 566 -19.89 -5.98 23.91
C GLU A 566 -19.15 -7.32 24.08
N VAL A 567 -18.10 -7.57 23.30
CA VAL A 567 -17.20 -8.72 23.55
C VAL A 567 -16.53 -8.57 24.92
N ALA A 568 -15.99 -7.37 25.22
CA ALA A 568 -15.34 -7.10 26.51
C ALA A 568 -16.23 -7.38 27.72
N LYS A 569 -17.52 -7.02 27.68
CA LYS A 569 -18.50 -7.33 28.74
C LYS A 569 -18.60 -8.84 28.98
N ARG A 570 -18.62 -9.64 27.93
CA ARG A 570 -18.73 -11.11 28.01
C ARG A 570 -17.45 -11.77 28.50
N LEU A 571 -16.30 -11.12 28.31
CA LEU A 571 -15.02 -11.58 28.83
C LEU A 571 -14.87 -11.28 30.34
N GLY A 572 -15.50 -10.23 30.82
CA GLY A 572 -15.56 -9.87 32.26
C GLY A 572 -15.76 -8.37 32.47
N PRO A 573 -16.36 -7.98 33.62
CA PRO A 573 -16.62 -6.56 33.92
C PRO A 573 -15.34 -5.73 34.05
N ASP A 574 -14.27 -6.30 34.57
CA ASP A 574 -12.96 -5.68 34.64
C ASP A 574 -12.32 -5.47 33.27
N ILE A 575 -12.52 -6.40 32.35
CA ILE A 575 -12.05 -6.28 30.93
C ILE A 575 -12.82 -5.16 30.24
N HIS A 576 -14.14 -5.10 30.43
CA HIS A 576 -14.94 -4.02 29.87
C HIS A 576 -14.50 -2.65 30.40
N GLN A 577 -14.25 -2.53 31.72
CA GLN A 577 -13.80 -1.29 32.34
C GLN A 577 -12.42 -0.87 31.81
N LYS A 578 -11.46 -1.81 31.66
CA LYS A 578 -10.15 -1.55 31.07
C LYS A 578 -10.24 -1.13 29.61
N PHE A 579 -11.13 -1.75 28.84
CA PHE A 579 -11.32 -1.45 27.42
C PHE A 579 -11.93 -0.05 27.20
N THR A 580 -13.01 0.28 27.91
CA THR A 580 -13.76 1.53 27.74
C THR A 580 -13.23 2.69 28.56
N GLU A 581 -12.59 2.43 29.70
CA GLU A 581 -12.27 3.43 30.74
C GLU A 581 -13.50 4.30 31.10
N GLY A 582 -14.71 3.72 31.00
CA GLY A 582 -15.97 4.41 31.27
C GLY A 582 -16.38 5.44 30.19
N ARG A 583 -15.71 5.47 29.01
CA ARG A 583 -16.01 6.45 27.96
C ARG A 583 -16.83 5.84 26.82
N THR A 584 -17.72 6.65 26.26
CA THR A 584 -18.35 6.40 24.97
C THR A 584 -17.36 6.68 23.82
N GLN A 585 -17.70 6.29 22.58
CA GLN A 585 -16.88 6.59 21.38
C GLN A 585 -16.69 8.11 21.21
N GLU A 586 -17.76 8.92 21.38
CA GLU A 586 -17.66 10.37 21.29
C GLU A 586 -16.76 10.97 22.39
N GLN A 587 -16.89 10.48 23.62
CA GLN A 587 -16.03 10.93 24.72
C GLN A 587 -14.57 10.59 24.48
N TRP A 588 -14.28 9.43 23.90
CA TRP A 588 -12.92 9.07 23.44
C TRP A 588 -12.42 10.04 22.37
N LEU A 589 -13.24 10.32 21.37
CA LEU A 589 -12.85 11.20 20.27
C LEU A 589 -12.51 12.62 20.77
N ARG A 590 -13.36 13.19 21.65
CA ARG A 590 -13.10 14.48 22.29
C ARG A 590 -11.83 14.47 23.15
N TYR A 591 -11.62 13.42 23.93
CA TYR A 591 -10.43 13.27 24.77
C TYR A 591 -9.13 13.18 23.92
N LEU A 592 -9.12 12.38 22.87
CA LEU A 592 -7.98 12.24 21.99
C LEU A 592 -7.69 13.54 21.23
N TYR A 593 -8.74 14.21 20.76
CA TYR A 593 -8.57 15.48 20.05
C TYR A 593 -8.06 16.60 20.98
N ALA A 594 -8.50 16.66 22.23
CA ALA A 594 -7.97 17.60 23.21
C ALA A 594 -6.46 17.42 23.41
N LYS A 595 -5.95 16.18 23.41
CA LYS A 595 -4.51 15.89 23.44
C LYS A 595 -3.80 16.37 22.16
N MET A 596 -4.45 16.27 20.99
CA MET A 596 -3.89 16.79 19.75
C MET A 596 -3.73 18.30 19.82
N VAL A 597 -4.77 19.04 20.24
CA VAL A 597 -4.74 20.49 20.39
C VAL A 597 -3.69 20.92 21.42
N ALA A 598 -3.52 20.19 22.52
CA ALA A 598 -2.47 20.49 23.50
C ALA A 598 -1.04 20.38 22.95
N LYS A 599 -0.81 19.44 22.02
CA LYS A 599 0.49 19.26 21.34
C LYS A 599 0.68 20.18 20.13
N ASP A 600 -0.40 20.60 19.50
CA ASP A 600 -0.41 21.39 18.29
C ASP A 600 -1.44 22.52 18.39
N PRO A 601 -1.04 23.66 18.98
CA PRO A 601 -1.95 24.82 19.21
C PRO A 601 -2.47 25.49 17.91
N LEU A 602 -1.95 25.12 16.75
CA LEU A 602 -2.45 25.60 15.45
C LEU A 602 -3.76 24.89 15.03
N LEU A 603 -4.12 23.79 15.71
CA LEU A 603 -5.37 23.09 15.43
C LEU A 603 -6.58 23.87 15.95
N PRO A 604 -7.71 23.87 15.21
CA PRO A 604 -8.95 24.45 15.68
C PRO A 604 -9.49 23.66 16.88
N SER A 605 -10.46 24.25 17.61
CA SER A 605 -11.20 23.50 18.62
C SER A 605 -11.98 22.33 17.98
N TYR A 606 -12.34 21.33 18.78
CA TYR A 606 -13.15 20.19 18.33
C TYR A 606 -14.42 20.62 17.60
N ASP A 607 -15.20 21.51 18.23
CA ASP A 607 -16.47 21.96 17.66
C ASP A 607 -16.28 22.86 16.43
N ALA A 608 -15.18 23.61 16.36
CA ALA A 608 -14.82 24.37 15.17
C ALA A 608 -14.45 23.44 14.00
N LEU A 609 -13.65 22.38 14.24
CA LEU A 609 -13.32 21.40 13.22
C LEU A 609 -14.58 20.65 12.76
N LYS A 610 -15.47 20.27 13.68
CA LYS A 610 -16.75 19.62 13.35
C LYS A 610 -17.62 20.50 12.45
N LYS A 611 -17.65 21.81 12.71
CA LYS A 611 -18.39 22.77 11.87
C LYS A 611 -17.74 23.00 10.51
N MET A 612 -16.40 23.09 10.45
CA MET A 612 -15.66 23.27 9.20
C MET A 612 -15.71 22.03 8.29
N GLY A 613 -15.72 20.82 8.88
CA GLY A 613 -15.61 19.54 8.17
C GLY A 613 -14.20 19.21 7.70
N ILE A 614 -13.42 20.16 7.21
CA ILE A 614 -12.01 20.00 6.82
C ILE A 614 -11.17 21.19 7.31
N TYR A 615 -10.02 20.88 7.91
CA TYR A 615 -8.97 21.84 8.24
C TYR A 615 -7.72 21.53 7.42
N LYS A 616 -7.10 22.54 6.81
CA LYS A 616 -5.90 22.40 5.98
C LYS A 616 -4.83 23.38 6.39
N ARG A 617 -3.57 22.99 6.30
CA ARG A 617 -2.43 23.88 6.45
C ARG A 617 -1.22 23.39 5.66
N LYS A 618 -0.41 24.34 5.16
CA LYS A 618 0.93 24.06 4.62
C LYS A 618 1.85 23.60 5.74
N ASP A 619 2.85 22.78 5.41
CA ASP A 619 3.89 22.40 6.37
C ASP A 619 4.57 23.67 6.93
N PRO A 620 4.49 23.92 8.24
CA PRO A 620 5.08 25.09 8.85
C PRO A 620 6.62 25.06 8.86
N ASN A 621 7.23 23.90 8.67
CA ASN A 621 8.67 23.71 8.68
C ASN A 621 9.30 23.74 7.27
N GLY A 622 8.50 23.94 6.22
CA GLY A 622 8.97 23.94 4.84
C GLY A 622 9.28 22.54 4.31
N HIS A 623 10.37 22.39 3.56
CA HIS A 623 10.77 21.09 3.02
C HIS A 623 11.41 20.22 4.09
N PHE A 624 10.94 18.97 4.22
CA PHE A 624 11.66 18.00 5.03
C PHE A 624 12.82 17.41 4.24
N VAL A 625 14.02 17.47 4.81
CA VAL A 625 15.24 16.90 4.28
C VAL A 625 15.72 15.80 5.21
N ALA A 626 15.66 14.58 4.76
CA ALA A 626 16.07 13.41 5.53
C ALA A 626 17.58 13.50 5.86
N TYR A 627 17.92 13.19 7.10
CA TYR A 627 19.33 13.18 7.60
C TYR A 627 20.05 14.51 7.53
N LYS A 628 19.34 15.63 7.39
CA LYS A 628 19.98 16.96 7.33
C LYS A 628 20.80 17.28 8.58
N LYS A 629 20.28 17.03 9.78
CA LYS A 629 21.00 17.28 11.04
C LYS A 629 22.29 16.48 11.12
N PHE A 630 22.26 15.20 10.70
CA PHE A 630 23.47 14.37 10.61
C PHE A 630 24.46 14.93 9.58
N ARG A 631 23.98 15.36 8.42
CA ARG A 631 24.84 15.95 7.38
C ARG A 631 25.51 17.24 7.85
N ASP A 632 24.77 18.09 8.57
CA ASP A 632 25.28 19.36 9.09
C ASP A 632 26.31 19.14 10.21
N ASP A 633 26.03 18.24 11.15
CA ASP A 633 26.91 17.89 12.28
C ASP A 633 26.72 16.40 12.68
N PRO A 634 27.52 15.50 12.10
CA PRO A 634 27.38 14.07 12.36
C PRO A 634 27.75 13.66 13.78
N ASP A 635 28.63 14.40 14.44
CA ASP A 635 29.06 14.09 15.82
C ASP A 635 27.98 14.45 16.84
N ALA A 636 27.30 15.60 16.64
CA ALA A 636 26.19 16.02 17.49
C ALA A 636 24.87 15.27 17.16
N ASN A 637 24.73 14.77 15.96
CA ASN A 637 23.50 14.11 15.47
C ASN A 637 23.82 12.78 14.77
N PRO A 638 24.43 11.80 15.46
CA PRO A 638 24.76 10.51 14.84
C PRO A 638 23.49 9.78 14.38
N LEU A 639 23.64 8.97 13.35
CA LEU A 639 22.57 8.07 12.90
C LEU A 639 22.32 6.96 13.93
N LYS A 640 21.14 6.35 13.90
CA LYS A 640 20.77 5.21 14.76
C LYS A 640 21.36 3.88 14.24
N THR A 641 22.56 3.91 13.71
CA THR A 641 23.35 2.75 13.30
C THR A 641 24.42 2.48 14.34
N PRO A 642 25.03 1.28 14.41
CA PRO A 642 26.10 0.98 15.35
C PRO A 642 27.29 1.93 15.27
N SER A 643 27.67 2.36 14.06
CA SER A 643 28.78 3.30 13.84
C SER A 643 28.39 4.78 14.04
N GLY A 644 27.10 5.09 14.16
CA GLY A 644 26.59 6.47 14.10
C GLY A 644 26.64 7.09 12.70
N LYS A 645 27.10 6.35 11.69
CA LYS A 645 27.27 6.79 10.30
C LYS A 645 26.39 5.98 9.34
N ILE A 646 26.44 6.33 8.05
CA ILE A 646 25.83 5.54 6.97
C ILE A 646 26.61 4.24 6.82
N GLU A 647 25.94 3.11 7.04
CA GLU A 647 26.57 1.79 6.94
C GLU A 647 26.34 1.17 5.57
N ILE A 648 27.32 1.31 4.68
CA ILE A 648 27.40 0.59 3.41
C ILE A 648 27.69 -0.88 3.71
N TYR A 649 28.71 -1.14 4.55
CA TYR A 649 28.93 -2.45 5.17
C TYR A 649 28.23 -2.48 6.53
N SER A 650 27.30 -3.40 6.72
CA SER A 650 26.60 -3.61 7.99
C SER A 650 27.14 -4.81 8.73
N SER A 651 27.82 -4.56 9.85
CA SER A 651 28.30 -5.64 10.74
C SER A 651 27.13 -6.45 11.31
N LYS A 652 25.99 -5.83 11.59
CA LYS A 652 24.77 -6.55 12.02
C LYS A 652 24.26 -7.54 10.98
N LEU A 653 24.29 -7.17 9.68
CA LEU A 653 23.91 -8.10 8.62
C LEU A 653 24.93 -9.22 8.41
N ALA A 654 26.22 -8.95 8.66
CA ALA A 654 27.24 -9.97 8.67
C ALA A 654 26.98 -11.02 9.76
N ASP A 655 26.62 -10.57 10.97
CA ASP A 655 26.27 -11.45 12.10
C ASP A 655 25.01 -12.27 11.80
N ILE A 656 23.97 -11.65 11.21
CA ILE A 656 22.75 -12.35 10.79
C ILE A 656 23.06 -13.41 9.74
N ALA A 657 23.87 -13.08 8.73
CA ALA A 657 24.27 -14.02 7.69
C ALA A 657 25.05 -15.22 8.23
N ALA A 658 25.82 -15.02 9.32
CA ALA A 658 26.60 -16.08 9.97
C ALA A 658 25.79 -16.94 10.94
N THR A 659 24.65 -16.44 11.45
CA THR A 659 23.90 -17.10 12.54
C THR A 659 22.55 -17.66 12.13
N TRP A 660 21.88 -17.06 11.12
CA TRP A 660 20.56 -17.52 10.70
C TRP A 660 20.63 -18.80 9.87
N GLU A 661 19.59 -19.60 10.00
CA GLU A 661 19.40 -20.84 9.23
C GLU A 661 18.75 -20.50 7.87
N LEU A 662 19.57 -20.14 6.89
CA LEU A 662 19.12 -19.80 5.54
C LEU A 662 18.91 -21.06 4.67
N GLN A 663 17.95 -21.02 3.75
CA GLN A 663 17.82 -22.01 2.70
C GLN A 663 19.00 -21.89 1.71
N LYS A 664 19.29 -22.94 0.95
CA LYS A 664 20.45 -23.01 0.05
C LYS A 664 20.54 -21.86 -0.96
N ASP A 665 19.39 -21.34 -1.40
CA ASP A 665 19.26 -20.27 -2.38
C ASP A 665 18.87 -18.92 -1.76
N GLU A 666 18.91 -18.82 -0.42
CA GLU A 666 18.73 -17.57 0.32
C GLU A 666 20.09 -16.94 0.63
N THR A 667 20.15 -15.61 0.51
CA THR A 667 21.35 -14.84 0.74
C THR A 667 21.06 -13.60 1.56
N ILE A 668 21.84 -13.41 2.65
CA ILE A 668 21.90 -12.17 3.40
C ILE A 668 23.36 -11.75 3.42
N THR A 669 23.65 -10.51 3.04
CA THR A 669 25.03 -10.01 2.93
C THR A 669 25.19 -8.67 3.66
N PRO A 670 26.40 -8.38 4.19
CA PRO A 670 26.68 -7.09 4.81
C PRO A 670 26.63 -5.92 3.83
N LEU A 671 26.99 -6.14 2.56
CA LEU A 671 26.96 -5.14 1.48
C LEU A 671 25.64 -5.20 0.69
N PRO A 672 25.18 -4.08 0.10
CA PRO A 672 24.03 -4.03 -0.78
C PRO A 672 24.37 -4.56 -2.19
N VAL A 673 24.50 -5.85 -2.33
CA VAL A 673 24.88 -6.52 -3.58
C VAL A 673 23.66 -7.02 -4.35
N TYR A 674 23.83 -7.26 -5.65
CA TYR A 674 22.84 -8.01 -6.43
C TYR A 674 22.91 -9.50 -6.10
N THR A 675 21.73 -10.10 -5.88
CA THR A 675 21.57 -11.54 -5.72
C THR A 675 20.47 -12.03 -6.65
N SER A 676 20.65 -13.20 -7.28
CA SER A 676 19.58 -13.91 -7.96
C SER A 676 18.50 -14.36 -6.97
N THR A 677 17.31 -14.60 -7.48
CA THR A 677 16.17 -15.07 -6.68
C THR A 677 15.61 -16.37 -7.24
N PHE A 678 14.95 -17.14 -6.37
CA PHE A 678 14.01 -18.16 -6.86
C PHE A 678 12.97 -17.49 -7.77
N GLU A 679 12.47 -18.21 -8.78
CA GLU A 679 11.54 -17.65 -9.78
C GLU A 679 11.97 -16.29 -10.38
N GLY A 680 13.29 -16.05 -10.45
CA GLY A 680 13.87 -14.87 -11.08
C GLY A 680 14.00 -14.99 -12.60
N TRP A 681 14.60 -13.98 -13.21
CA TRP A 681 14.80 -13.92 -14.66
C TRP A 681 15.72 -15.03 -15.20
N ASP A 682 16.58 -15.61 -14.39
CA ASP A 682 17.55 -16.66 -14.71
C ASP A 682 17.24 -18.00 -14.01
N ALA A 683 16.07 -18.11 -13.37
CA ALA A 683 15.67 -19.31 -12.65
C ALA A 683 15.42 -20.50 -13.61
N PRO A 684 15.78 -21.75 -13.22
CA PRO A 684 15.58 -22.94 -14.03
C PRO A 684 14.11 -23.18 -14.44
N GLU A 685 13.18 -22.77 -13.58
CA GLU A 685 11.73 -22.88 -13.76
C GLU A 685 11.22 -22.10 -15.00
N ARG A 686 11.99 -21.17 -15.54
CA ARG A 686 11.66 -20.45 -16.77
C ARG A 686 11.54 -21.37 -18.00
N SER A 687 12.15 -22.52 -17.99
CA SER A 687 11.94 -23.52 -19.03
C SER A 687 10.46 -23.97 -19.13
N LYS A 688 9.72 -23.95 -18.02
CA LYS A 688 8.30 -24.30 -17.90
C LYS A 688 7.40 -23.08 -17.86
N PHE A 689 7.81 -22.05 -17.12
CA PHE A 689 7.08 -20.80 -16.89
C PHE A 689 7.93 -19.59 -17.33
N PRO A 690 7.92 -19.23 -18.62
CA PRO A 690 8.92 -18.33 -19.21
C PRO A 690 8.73 -16.83 -18.89
N LEU A 691 7.56 -16.44 -18.36
CA LEU A 691 7.24 -15.04 -18.14
C LEU A 691 7.33 -14.69 -16.64
N GLN A 692 8.09 -13.63 -16.32
CA GLN A 692 8.03 -13.04 -14.99
C GLN A 692 6.68 -12.35 -14.80
N LEU A 693 6.00 -12.59 -13.65
CA LEU A 693 4.73 -11.95 -13.31
C LEU A 693 4.89 -11.04 -12.10
N PHE A 694 4.44 -9.79 -12.22
CA PHE A 694 4.30 -8.92 -11.07
C PHE A 694 2.91 -8.29 -10.96
N GLY A 695 2.53 -7.90 -9.71
CA GLY A 695 1.28 -7.22 -9.43
C GLY A 695 1.48 -5.71 -9.40
N PHE A 696 0.59 -4.94 -10.06
CA PHE A 696 0.59 -3.48 -9.97
C PHE A 696 -0.67 -2.96 -9.28
N HIS A 697 -0.58 -1.77 -8.70
CA HIS A 697 -1.75 -1.10 -8.16
C HIS A 697 -2.76 -0.77 -9.26
N PHE A 698 -3.99 -1.24 -9.10
CA PHE A 698 -5.02 -1.13 -10.11
C PHE A 698 -5.88 0.12 -9.91
N LYS A 699 -6.16 0.86 -10.98
CA LYS A 699 -6.86 2.15 -10.90
C LYS A 699 -8.30 2.05 -10.39
N ALA A 700 -9.01 0.97 -10.73
CA ALA A 700 -10.41 0.82 -10.38
C ALA A 700 -10.66 0.39 -8.93
N ARG A 701 -9.61 0.01 -8.18
CA ARG A 701 -9.72 -0.39 -6.78
C ARG A 701 -8.46 -0.03 -5.99
N THR A 702 -8.53 -0.14 -4.68
CA THR A 702 -7.36 -0.02 -3.81
C THR A 702 -7.15 -1.37 -3.13
N HIS A 703 -6.12 -2.10 -3.54
CA HIS A 703 -6.02 -3.52 -3.23
C HIS A 703 -7.36 -4.20 -3.58
N SER A 704 -8.07 -4.81 -2.64
CA SER A 704 -9.40 -5.39 -2.87
C SER A 704 -10.59 -4.46 -2.58
N SER A 705 -10.35 -3.31 -1.94
CA SER A 705 -11.39 -2.31 -1.67
C SER A 705 -11.91 -1.70 -2.97
N TYR A 706 -13.23 -1.60 -3.11
CA TYR A 706 -13.96 -1.22 -4.33
C TYR A 706 -13.98 -2.29 -5.42
N GLY A 707 -13.47 -3.50 -5.18
CA GLY A 707 -13.38 -4.56 -6.19
C GLY A 707 -14.72 -5.03 -6.75
N ASN A 708 -15.79 -4.85 -5.99
CA ASN A 708 -17.17 -5.23 -6.37
C ASN A 708 -18.02 -4.06 -6.92
N VAL A 709 -17.45 -2.89 -7.18
CA VAL A 709 -18.20 -1.72 -7.67
C VAL A 709 -18.27 -1.74 -9.20
N ASP A 710 -19.46 -1.94 -9.74
CA ASP A 710 -19.78 -2.11 -11.17
C ASP A 710 -19.23 -0.99 -12.07
N VAL A 711 -19.48 0.26 -11.71
CA VAL A 711 -19.03 1.43 -12.48
C VAL A 711 -17.49 1.50 -12.57
N LEU A 712 -16.79 1.02 -11.56
CA LEU A 712 -15.33 0.98 -11.57
C LEU A 712 -14.79 -0.18 -12.41
N GLN A 713 -15.45 -1.33 -12.36
CA GLN A 713 -15.12 -2.48 -13.21
C GLN A 713 -15.35 -2.14 -14.69
N ALA A 714 -16.42 -1.43 -15.02
CA ALA A 714 -16.68 -0.95 -16.37
C ALA A 714 -15.67 0.11 -16.84
N ALA A 715 -15.24 1.01 -15.96
CA ALA A 715 -14.28 2.06 -16.29
C ALA A 715 -12.86 1.53 -16.52
N CYS A 716 -12.49 0.42 -15.89
CA CYS A 716 -11.16 -0.17 -16.01
C CYS A 716 -11.25 -1.69 -15.85
N ARG A 717 -11.00 -2.41 -16.93
CA ARG A 717 -11.07 -3.89 -16.95
C ARG A 717 -9.86 -4.51 -16.27
N GLN A 718 -10.10 -5.63 -15.59
CA GLN A 718 -9.03 -6.50 -15.09
C GLN A 718 -8.45 -7.27 -16.28
N GLU A 719 -7.17 -7.09 -16.56
CA GLU A 719 -6.47 -7.69 -17.70
C GLU A 719 -5.06 -8.08 -17.30
N VAL A 720 -4.52 -9.13 -17.94
CA VAL A 720 -3.07 -9.42 -17.90
C VAL A 720 -2.39 -8.68 -19.04
N TRP A 721 -1.36 -7.91 -18.72
CA TRP A 721 -0.57 -7.17 -19.70
C TRP A 721 0.49 -8.08 -20.31
N LEU A 722 0.59 -8.07 -21.62
CA LEU A 722 1.52 -8.89 -22.41
C LEU A 722 2.13 -8.05 -23.51
N ASN A 723 3.46 -8.15 -23.66
CA ASN A 723 4.15 -7.46 -24.76
C ASN A 723 3.74 -8.07 -26.13
N PRO A 724 3.64 -7.28 -27.21
CA PRO A 724 3.31 -7.79 -28.53
C PRO A 724 4.17 -8.95 -29.01
N VAL A 725 5.48 -8.94 -28.72
CA VAL A 725 6.40 -10.04 -29.06
C VAL A 725 6.01 -11.35 -28.36
N ASP A 726 5.73 -11.27 -27.06
CA ASP A 726 5.30 -12.44 -26.27
C ASP A 726 3.91 -12.94 -26.67
N ALA A 727 3.02 -12.03 -27.06
CA ALA A 727 1.67 -12.34 -27.54
C ALA A 727 1.70 -13.05 -28.89
N GLU A 728 2.50 -12.56 -29.85
CA GLU A 728 2.65 -13.15 -31.17
C GLU A 728 3.17 -14.58 -31.10
N GLN A 729 4.20 -14.84 -30.31
CA GLN A 729 4.77 -16.18 -30.07
C GLN A 729 3.73 -17.19 -29.55
N ARG A 730 2.64 -16.73 -28.93
CA ARG A 730 1.58 -17.50 -28.33
C ARG A 730 0.27 -17.49 -29.11
N GLY A 731 0.24 -16.79 -30.25
CA GLY A 731 -0.98 -16.61 -31.04
C GLY A 731 -2.09 -15.83 -30.29
N ILE A 732 -1.73 -15.01 -29.30
CA ILE A 732 -2.67 -14.25 -28.47
C ILE A 732 -2.90 -12.86 -29.09
N LYS A 733 -4.16 -12.47 -29.22
CA LYS A 733 -4.58 -11.14 -29.64
C LYS A 733 -5.10 -10.33 -28.47
N ASN A 734 -5.07 -9.00 -28.62
CA ASN A 734 -5.64 -8.10 -27.60
C ASN A 734 -7.14 -8.42 -27.36
N GLY A 735 -7.51 -8.63 -26.11
CA GLY A 735 -8.84 -8.98 -25.68
C GLY A 735 -9.15 -10.48 -25.64
N ASP A 736 -8.27 -11.35 -26.14
CA ASP A 736 -8.45 -12.81 -26.01
C ASP A 736 -8.51 -13.21 -24.53
N MET A 737 -9.40 -14.18 -24.22
CA MET A 737 -9.35 -14.86 -22.93
C MET A 737 -8.15 -15.79 -22.88
N VAL A 738 -7.38 -15.68 -21.80
CA VAL A 738 -6.18 -16.49 -21.59
C VAL A 738 -6.21 -17.16 -20.24
N ARG A 739 -5.50 -18.27 -20.13
CA ARG A 739 -5.12 -18.89 -18.90
C ARG A 739 -3.72 -18.43 -18.49
N VAL A 740 -3.59 -17.93 -17.28
CA VAL A 740 -2.32 -17.60 -16.63
C VAL A 740 -2.11 -18.61 -15.54
N PHE A 741 -1.02 -19.35 -15.58
CA PHE A 741 -0.86 -20.47 -14.65
C PHE A 741 0.59 -20.78 -14.28
N ASN A 742 0.75 -21.45 -13.17
CA ASN A 742 1.98 -22.10 -12.71
C ASN A 742 1.60 -23.31 -11.83
N ASP A 743 2.57 -23.89 -11.11
CA ASP A 743 2.33 -25.08 -10.26
C ASP A 743 1.41 -24.78 -9.06
N ARG A 744 1.14 -23.51 -8.71
CA ARG A 744 0.24 -23.12 -7.61
C ARG A 744 -1.22 -23.03 -8.02
N GLY A 745 -1.50 -22.66 -9.26
CA GLY A 745 -2.88 -22.52 -9.71
C GLY A 745 -3.02 -21.91 -11.10
N GLU A 746 -4.27 -21.62 -11.46
CA GLU A 746 -4.66 -21.08 -12.76
C GLU A 746 -5.66 -19.93 -12.59
N VAL A 747 -5.49 -18.89 -13.38
CA VAL A 747 -6.37 -17.72 -13.46
C VAL A 747 -6.88 -17.56 -14.89
N ARG A 748 -8.17 -17.25 -15.05
CA ARG A 748 -8.79 -16.88 -16.34
C ARG A 748 -8.97 -15.37 -16.41
N ILE A 749 -8.40 -14.75 -17.47
CA ILE A 749 -8.35 -13.29 -17.58
C ILE A 749 -8.22 -12.87 -19.05
N ALA A 750 -8.72 -11.68 -19.39
CA ALA A 750 -8.50 -11.11 -20.73
C ALA A 750 -7.06 -10.61 -20.89
N ALA A 751 -6.49 -10.78 -22.06
CA ALA A 751 -5.17 -10.29 -22.41
C ALA A 751 -5.22 -8.84 -22.89
N LYS A 752 -4.33 -8.01 -22.38
CA LYS A 752 -4.01 -6.69 -22.91
C LYS A 752 -2.67 -6.72 -23.60
N VAL A 753 -2.67 -6.77 -24.92
CA VAL A 753 -1.44 -6.73 -25.71
C VAL A 753 -1.01 -5.28 -25.88
N THR A 754 0.17 -4.93 -25.35
CA THR A 754 0.62 -3.53 -25.30
C THR A 754 2.15 -3.44 -25.24
N PRO A 755 2.77 -2.48 -25.97
CA PRO A 755 4.21 -2.21 -25.87
C PRO A 755 4.59 -1.48 -24.57
N ARG A 756 3.61 -1.15 -23.70
CA ARG A 756 3.84 -0.50 -22.40
C ARG A 756 4.38 -1.45 -21.33
N ILE A 757 4.73 -2.66 -21.67
CA ILE A 757 5.43 -3.63 -20.82
C ILE A 757 6.58 -4.24 -21.62
N MET A 758 7.70 -4.51 -20.97
CA MET A 758 8.86 -5.09 -21.64
C MET A 758 8.62 -6.57 -22.01
N PRO A 759 9.30 -7.10 -23.06
CA PRO A 759 9.23 -8.52 -23.40
C PRO A 759 9.72 -9.43 -22.28
N GLY A 760 9.12 -10.63 -22.16
CA GLY A 760 9.46 -11.62 -21.13
C GLY A 760 8.87 -11.33 -19.75
N VAL A 761 8.06 -10.26 -19.63
CA VAL A 761 7.42 -9.82 -18.40
C VAL A 761 5.93 -9.66 -18.61
N SER A 762 5.13 -10.09 -17.65
CA SER A 762 3.69 -9.89 -17.62
C SER A 762 3.28 -9.20 -16.32
N ALA A 763 2.13 -8.53 -16.34
CA ALA A 763 1.64 -7.78 -15.19
C ALA A 763 0.13 -7.92 -15.03
N MET A 764 -0.34 -8.06 -13.79
CA MET A 764 -1.77 -8.10 -13.45
C MET A 764 -2.09 -7.06 -12.38
N GLY A 765 -3.28 -6.47 -12.46
CA GLY A 765 -3.79 -5.61 -11.37
C GLY A 765 -4.04 -6.42 -10.11
N GLN A 766 -3.39 -6.06 -9.01
CA GLN A 766 -3.57 -6.75 -7.72
C GLN A 766 -4.93 -6.45 -7.09
N GLY A 767 -5.42 -7.36 -6.23
CA GLY A 767 -6.60 -7.16 -5.37
C GLY A 767 -7.94 -7.50 -6.02
N ALA A 768 -7.96 -8.10 -7.20
CA ALA A 768 -9.20 -8.72 -7.71
C ALA A 768 -9.68 -9.78 -6.71
N TRP A 769 -11.00 -9.86 -6.51
CA TRP A 769 -11.56 -10.83 -5.58
C TRP A 769 -11.45 -12.24 -6.16
N HIS A 770 -10.86 -13.13 -5.41
CA HIS A 770 -10.78 -14.54 -5.77
C HIS A 770 -12.19 -15.15 -5.92
N ASP A 771 -12.42 -15.83 -7.03
CA ASP A 771 -13.68 -16.49 -7.34
C ASP A 771 -13.43 -17.80 -8.09
N ALA A 772 -13.38 -18.90 -7.35
CA ALA A 772 -13.13 -20.24 -7.88
C ALA A 772 -14.02 -21.29 -7.22
N ASN A 773 -14.32 -22.34 -7.96
CA ASN A 773 -14.92 -23.54 -7.38
C ASN A 773 -13.85 -24.36 -6.65
N MET A 774 -13.68 -24.11 -5.35
CA MET A 774 -12.63 -24.73 -4.54
C MET A 774 -12.83 -26.23 -4.31
N ASN A 775 -14.02 -26.76 -4.54
CA ASN A 775 -14.32 -28.19 -4.52
C ASN A 775 -14.21 -28.83 -5.90
N GLY A 776 -13.95 -28.07 -6.96
CA GLY A 776 -13.83 -28.50 -8.35
C GLY A 776 -12.43 -28.31 -8.91
N ASP A 777 -12.35 -27.60 -10.03
CA ASP A 777 -11.11 -27.35 -10.77
C ASP A 777 -10.18 -26.29 -10.17
N ARG A 778 -10.68 -25.50 -9.22
CA ARG A 778 -9.97 -24.39 -8.54
C ARG A 778 -9.45 -23.32 -9.51
N VAL A 779 -10.00 -23.22 -10.70
CA VAL A 779 -9.66 -22.17 -11.65
C VAL A 779 -10.27 -20.86 -11.18
N ASP A 780 -9.44 -19.84 -11.00
CA ASP A 780 -9.89 -18.53 -10.53
C ASP A 780 -10.41 -17.67 -11.69
N HIS A 781 -11.70 -17.42 -11.70
CA HIS A 781 -12.40 -16.54 -12.64
C HIS A 781 -12.47 -15.08 -12.15
N GLY A 782 -12.17 -14.83 -10.87
CA GLY A 782 -12.07 -13.50 -10.28
C GLY A 782 -10.77 -12.76 -10.66
N SER A 783 -9.81 -13.49 -11.21
CA SER A 783 -8.51 -12.98 -11.64
C SER A 783 -7.63 -12.44 -10.51
N CYS A 784 -7.63 -13.12 -9.36
CA CYS A 784 -6.77 -12.78 -8.22
C CYS A 784 -5.34 -13.25 -8.46
N ILE A 785 -4.41 -12.31 -8.51
CA ILE A 785 -2.99 -12.62 -8.75
C ILE A 785 -2.40 -13.59 -7.71
N ASN A 786 -2.91 -13.59 -6.47
CA ASN A 786 -2.39 -14.42 -5.39
C ASN A 786 -2.71 -15.91 -5.51
N THR A 787 -3.51 -16.31 -6.49
CA THR A 787 -3.60 -17.69 -6.98
C THR A 787 -2.25 -18.18 -7.52
N LEU A 788 -1.41 -17.26 -8.00
CA LEU A 788 -0.16 -17.51 -8.71
C LEU A 788 1.10 -17.13 -7.92
N THR A 789 0.97 -16.36 -6.82
CA THR A 789 2.13 -15.85 -6.09
C THR A 789 2.70 -16.84 -5.09
N THR A 790 4.00 -16.70 -4.83
CA THR A 790 4.72 -17.61 -3.93
C THR A 790 4.36 -17.39 -2.46
N HIS A 791 4.27 -18.49 -1.72
CA HIS A 791 4.14 -18.50 -0.26
C HIS A 791 5.52 -18.35 0.45
N ARG A 792 6.62 -18.44 -0.28
CA ARG A 792 7.96 -18.37 0.27
C ARG A 792 8.33 -16.94 0.65
N PRO A 793 8.72 -16.66 1.92
CA PRO A 793 9.07 -15.33 2.36
C PRO A 793 10.45 -14.88 1.85
N SER A 794 10.71 -13.57 1.87
CA SER A 794 12.05 -13.02 1.65
C SER A 794 12.99 -13.37 2.82
N PRO A 795 14.31 -13.46 2.61
CA PRO A 795 15.23 -14.02 3.59
C PRO A 795 15.34 -13.24 4.91
N LEU A 796 15.48 -11.92 4.84
CA LEU A 796 15.76 -11.08 6.01
C LEU A 796 14.48 -10.59 6.70
N ALA A 797 13.62 -9.96 5.98
CA ALA A 797 12.37 -9.38 6.50
C ALA A 797 11.28 -10.43 6.75
N LYS A 798 11.44 -11.63 6.22
CA LYS A 798 10.39 -12.66 6.14
C LYS A 798 9.10 -12.09 5.55
N GLY A 799 9.24 -11.14 4.61
CA GLY A 799 8.17 -10.41 3.97
C GLY A 799 7.64 -11.09 2.71
N ASN A 800 6.57 -10.55 2.15
CA ASN A 800 5.92 -11.05 0.95
C ASN A 800 6.66 -10.59 -0.34
N PRO A 801 7.32 -11.49 -1.08
CA PRO A 801 7.94 -11.16 -2.35
C PRO A 801 6.96 -11.25 -3.52
N GLN A 802 5.85 -10.53 -3.44
CA GLN A 802 4.70 -10.65 -4.35
C GLN A 802 5.01 -10.40 -5.84
N HIS A 803 6.17 -9.82 -6.17
CA HIS A 803 6.62 -9.59 -7.55
C HIS A 803 7.61 -10.63 -8.07
N THR A 804 7.94 -11.65 -7.26
CA THR A 804 8.84 -12.75 -7.64
C THR A 804 8.03 -14.00 -7.97
N ASN A 805 7.56 -14.08 -9.21
CA ASN A 805 6.76 -15.20 -9.69
C ASN A 805 7.02 -15.46 -11.17
N LEU A 806 6.97 -16.73 -11.57
CA LEU A 806 7.00 -17.16 -12.96
C LEU A 806 5.65 -17.77 -13.35
N VAL A 807 5.24 -17.52 -14.59
CA VAL A 807 3.99 -18.03 -15.15
C VAL A 807 4.15 -18.42 -16.63
N GLN A 808 3.24 -19.28 -17.10
CA GLN A 808 2.92 -19.47 -18.50
C GLN A 808 1.59 -18.79 -18.82
N ILE A 809 1.46 -18.24 -20.02
CA ILE A 809 0.22 -17.66 -20.53
C ILE A 809 -0.10 -18.31 -21.86
N GLU A 810 -1.31 -18.84 -21.97
CA GLU A 810 -1.83 -19.53 -23.15
C GLU A 810 -3.28 -19.10 -23.44
N LYS A 811 -3.71 -19.27 -24.66
CA LYS A 811 -5.11 -19.09 -25.04
C LYS A 811 -6.01 -20.02 -24.22
N ALA A 812 -7.13 -19.48 -23.68
CA ALA A 812 -8.06 -20.24 -22.84
C ALA A 812 -8.98 -21.13 -23.66
#